data_a5683ea4ded4435c13d1116e1882b9b2
#
_entry.id   a5683ea4ded4435c13d1116e1882b9b2
#
_cell.length_a   1.000
_cell.length_b   1.000
_cell.length_c   1.000
_cell.angle_alpha   90.00
_cell.angle_beta   90.00
_cell.angle_gamma   90.00
#
_symmetry.space_group_name_H-M   'P 1'
#
loop_
_entity.id
_entity.type
_entity.pdbx_description
1 polymer ?
#
loop_
_entity_poly.entity_id
_entity_poly.type
_entity_poly.pdbx_seq_one_letter_code
_entity_poly.pdbx_strand_id
1 'polypeptide(L)'
;MSTTTIPAPIPSGHEDRTDRLRSLVRGRVDDAPWVRLALVALLVGTAVFYLVNLTASSDANSFYAAAVQAGTKSWKAFFFGSIDSSNFITVDKPPASLWVMELSGRLFGFSSASMLVPQVLEGVLSVALLTASVRRWFGAGAGLMAGGLLAVTPVAALMFRFNNPDALLVCLMVAAAYCLVRALEGGSTRWMLAVGTLLGFAFLAKMMQAFLVIPGFALVYMIAAPVDVRRRATQLLAGGVALLVSCGWWVGIVALWPASSRPMIDGSSDNSIINLIFGYNGLGRLTGSGGGGGGGSNFSGPTGPFRLFNELMGAQASWLLPAALLVMVGGIFWSRRAPRTDRTRAALVMWGGWLVVSGIVFSFSSGVIHTYYTVALAPAIAALAAIGASILWHRRDQLIARGLLAGAVAVTAGWAAVLLGRDSSWEPWLTPLIIVAAVAALAGLLSPIRLWRRIEAAVAVAGAVACLAGPVAYSAQTISTAHTGSTPSAGPASSASGGMGGTGGPGGSGGISGASGPAAGSGAARRSGSTGGAPFGVTAGGGGGAGGGSSVSSALKKLLESGASGYRWAAATDGSQNAASLELSTNGVPVMAIGGFNNEGGNLTLAQFKAYVKAGDIHYYIASSGGGSGAGLGGSATARSAGIASLFGSTGSGNAKGAAGGSSGRGPTGKSGGVPSGAPSGSAAGRPVRSGASGSAARRGSFGGPGGSAGAAGQSSTSAITAWVKAHYKS
;
A
#
# COMPACT_ATOMS: atom_id res chain seq x y z
N MET A 1 63.75 -41.11 15.70
CA MET A 1 62.52 -41.70 15.24
C MET A 1 61.71 -40.57 14.60
N SER A 2 61.75 -40.50 13.25
CA SER A 2 61.00 -39.46 12.49
C SER A 2 59.60 -39.95 12.27
N THR A 3 58.63 -39.22 12.83
CA THR A 3 57.18 -39.42 12.58
C THR A 3 56.78 -38.76 11.26
N THR A 4 56.53 -39.58 10.28
CA THR A 4 56.00 -39.20 8.97
C THR A 4 54.52 -38.87 9.14
N THR A 5 54.16 -37.59 9.10
CA THR A 5 52.77 -37.12 9.03
C THR A 5 52.23 -37.38 7.63
N ILE A 6 51.26 -38.26 7.52
CA ILE A 6 50.45 -38.49 6.30
C ILE A 6 49.62 -37.26 6.06
N PRO A 7 49.69 -36.60 4.87
CA PRO A 7 48.78 -35.49 4.55
C PRO A 7 47.36 -36.00 4.42
N ALA A 8 46.41 -35.26 5.03
CA ALA A 8 45.00 -35.51 4.87
C ALA A 8 44.58 -35.39 3.40
N PRO A 9 43.70 -36.27 2.90
CA PRO A 9 43.25 -36.23 1.53
C PRO A 9 42.56 -34.93 1.19
N ILE A 10 42.99 -34.29 0.12
CA ILE A 10 42.33 -33.11 -0.48
C ILE A 10 40.93 -33.53 -0.88
N PRO A 11 39.87 -32.81 -0.46
CA PRO A 11 38.52 -33.14 -0.90
C PRO A 11 38.43 -32.92 -2.41
N SER A 12 38.19 -33.99 -3.16
CA SER A 12 37.94 -33.99 -4.60
C SER A 12 36.66 -33.20 -4.84
N GLY A 13 36.76 -32.06 -5.54
CA GLY A 13 35.66 -31.10 -5.80
C GLY A 13 34.64 -31.56 -6.84
N HIS A 14 34.18 -32.79 -6.79
CA HIS A 14 32.98 -33.26 -7.44
C HIS A 14 31.90 -33.48 -6.37
N GLU A 15 31.25 -32.40 -5.92
CA GLU A 15 29.92 -32.55 -5.33
C GLU A 15 29.01 -33.18 -6.40
N ASP A 16 28.70 -34.46 -6.21
CA ASP A 16 27.85 -35.24 -7.10
C ASP A 16 26.47 -34.54 -7.22
N ARG A 17 25.92 -34.43 -8.44
CA ARG A 17 24.57 -33.92 -8.69
C ARG A 17 23.50 -34.61 -7.81
N THR A 18 23.76 -35.88 -7.49
CA THR A 18 22.91 -36.67 -6.60
C THR A 18 22.94 -36.19 -5.16
N ASP A 19 24.05 -35.66 -4.65
CA ASP A 19 24.15 -35.12 -3.30
C ASP A 19 23.48 -33.73 -3.20
N ARG A 20 23.55 -32.96 -4.25
CA ARG A 20 22.76 -31.71 -4.35
C ARG A 20 21.25 -31.99 -4.38
N LEU A 21 20.78 -32.96 -5.13
CA LEU A 21 19.38 -33.37 -5.15
C LEU A 21 18.94 -33.96 -3.81
N ARG A 22 19.79 -34.80 -3.19
CA ARG A 22 19.53 -35.31 -1.83
C ARG A 22 19.48 -34.22 -0.79
N SER A 23 20.33 -33.19 -0.87
CA SER A 23 20.32 -32.04 0.03
C SER A 23 19.08 -31.17 -0.19
N LEU A 24 18.58 -31.07 -1.43
CA LEU A 24 17.32 -30.41 -1.73
C LEU A 24 16.11 -31.14 -1.13
N VAL A 25 16.13 -32.50 -1.16
CA VAL A 25 15.01 -33.31 -0.65
C VAL A 25 15.11 -33.51 0.87
N ARG A 26 16.30 -33.79 1.41
CA ARG A 26 16.51 -34.11 2.84
C ARG A 26 16.82 -32.90 3.72
N GLY A 27 17.11 -31.74 3.16
CA GLY A 27 17.54 -30.55 3.89
C GLY A 27 19.03 -30.55 4.22
N ARG A 28 19.46 -29.62 5.08
CA ARG A 28 20.86 -29.58 5.56
C ARG A 28 21.10 -30.79 6.47
N VAL A 29 22.30 -31.34 6.42
CA VAL A 29 22.71 -32.47 7.24
C VAL A 29 22.55 -32.20 8.73
N ASP A 30 22.73 -30.94 9.14
CA ASP A 30 22.63 -30.51 10.54
C ASP A 30 21.21 -30.17 11.01
N ASP A 31 20.19 -30.27 10.12
CA ASP A 31 18.82 -29.96 10.50
C ASP A 31 18.12 -31.15 11.16
N ALA A 32 17.36 -30.87 12.20
CA ALA A 32 16.45 -31.87 12.77
C ALA A 32 15.42 -32.32 11.70
N PRO A 33 15.01 -33.59 11.67
CA PRO A 33 14.12 -34.13 10.63
C PRO A 33 12.82 -33.37 10.43
N TRP A 34 12.28 -32.82 11.51
CA TRP A 34 11.01 -32.06 11.48
C TRP A 34 11.11 -30.71 10.75
N VAL A 35 12.30 -30.12 10.64
CA VAL A 35 12.49 -28.77 10.07
C VAL A 35 12.05 -28.70 8.62
N ARG A 36 12.40 -29.71 7.82
CA ARG A 36 12.01 -29.77 6.42
C ARG A 36 10.50 -29.91 6.25
N LEU A 37 9.91 -30.81 7.03
CA LEU A 37 8.47 -31.03 7.03
C LEU A 37 7.72 -29.75 7.43
N ALA A 38 8.17 -29.08 8.51
CA ALA A 38 7.59 -27.81 8.95
C ALA A 38 7.72 -26.70 7.92
N LEU A 39 8.86 -26.61 7.20
CA LEU A 39 9.02 -25.65 6.11
C LEU A 39 8.04 -25.93 4.95
N VAL A 40 7.94 -27.20 4.53
CA VAL A 40 7.00 -27.58 3.47
C VAL A 40 5.56 -27.30 3.92
N ALA A 41 5.20 -27.67 5.17
CA ALA A 41 3.89 -27.39 5.73
C ALA A 41 3.58 -25.88 5.79
N LEU A 42 4.57 -25.04 6.15
CA LEU A 42 4.43 -23.60 6.14
C LEU A 42 4.15 -23.06 4.71
N LEU A 43 4.94 -23.49 3.74
CA LEU A 43 4.81 -22.98 2.36
C LEU A 43 3.53 -23.47 1.68
N VAL A 44 3.20 -24.77 1.83
CA VAL A 44 1.97 -25.34 1.30
C VAL A 44 0.76 -24.74 2.03
N GLY A 45 0.82 -24.63 3.36
CA GLY A 45 -0.23 -23.98 4.15
C GLY A 45 -0.45 -22.53 3.75
N THR A 46 0.63 -21.77 3.50
CA THR A 46 0.54 -20.39 2.99
C THR A 46 -0.09 -20.35 1.59
N ALA A 47 0.33 -21.26 0.70
CA ALA A 47 -0.23 -21.32 -0.66
C ALA A 47 -1.73 -21.65 -0.61
N VAL A 48 -2.14 -22.66 0.14
CA VAL A 48 -3.54 -23.02 0.31
C VAL A 48 -4.32 -21.85 0.91
N PHE A 49 -3.80 -21.24 1.98
CA PHE A 49 -4.43 -20.11 2.66
C PHE A 49 -4.67 -18.94 1.69
N TYR A 50 -3.69 -18.61 0.86
CA TYR A 50 -3.83 -17.50 -0.10
C TYR A 50 -4.66 -17.87 -1.34
N LEU A 51 -4.78 -19.16 -1.69
CA LEU A 51 -5.61 -19.61 -2.82
C LEU A 51 -7.09 -19.76 -2.47
N VAL A 52 -7.43 -19.90 -1.17
CA VAL A 52 -8.84 -19.97 -0.74
C VAL A 52 -9.61 -18.77 -1.23
N ASN A 53 -10.70 -18.98 -1.94
CA ASN A 53 -11.61 -17.94 -2.42
C ASN A 53 -10.91 -16.85 -3.29
N LEU A 54 -9.81 -17.17 -3.98
CA LEU A 54 -8.98 -16.20 -4.69
C LEU A 54 -9.74 -15.44 -5.78
N THR A 55 -10.57 -16.16 -6.55
CA THR A 55 -11.30 -15.61 -7.70
C THR A 55 -12.56 -14.85 -7.33
N ALA A 56 -12.98 -14.85 -6.06
CA ALA A 56 -14.13 -14.07 -5.60
C ALA A 56 -13.93 -12.56 -5.76
N SER A 57 -12.67 -12.10 -5.78
CA SER A 57 -12.33 -10.69 -6.05
C SER A 57 -12.49 -10.29 -7.53
N SER A 58 -12.86 -11.22 -8.42
CA SER A 58 -13.01 -10.98 -9.86
C SER A 58 -11.79 -10.24 -10.43
N ASP A 59 -11.98 -9.04 -10.99
CA ASP A 59 -10.91 -8.20 -11.54
C ASP A 59 -10.08 -7.48 -10.47
N ALA A 60 -10.47 -7.61 -9.19
CA ALA A 60 -9.81 -6.98 -8.04
C ALA A 60 -9.67 -5.44 -8.24
N ASN A 61 -8.52 -4.95 -8.66
CA ASN A 61 -8.36 -3.58 -9.13
C ASN A 61 -8.55 -3.54 -10.66
N SER A 62 -9.71 -3.09 -11.12
CA SER A 62 -10.08 -3.06 -12.55
C SER A 62 -9.08 -2.24 -13.39
N PHE A 63 -8.49 -1.19 -12.84
CA PHE A 63 -7.47 -0.38 -13.50
C PHE A 63 -6.23 -1.20 -13.91
N TYR A 64 -5.68 -1.99 -13.00
CA TYR A 64 -4.57 -2.88 -13.32
C TYR A 64 -5.02 -4.12 -14.11
N ALA A 65 -6.24 -4.60 -13.88
CA ALA A 65 -6.77 -5.75 -14.64
C ALA A 65 -6.91 -5.43 -16.13
N ALA A 66 -7.41 -4.22 -16.48
CA ALA A 66 -7.47 -3.77 -17.87
C ALA A 66 -6.07 -3.69 -18.51
N ALA A 67 -5.08 -3.15 -17.78
CA ALA A 67 -3.71 -3.13 -18.26
C ALA A 67 -3.14 -4.54 -18.49
N VAL A 68 -3.37 -5.46 -17.55
CA VAL A 68 -2.99 -6.88 -17.74
C VAL A 68 -3.67 -7.46 -18.97
N GLN A 69 -4.96 -7.23 -19.16
CA GLN A 69 -5.69 -7.69 -20.34
C GLN A 69 -5.12 -7.08 -21.64
N ALA A 70 -4.83 -5.78 -21.66
CA ALA A 70 -4.21 -5.08 -22.78
C ALA A 70 -2.82 -5.65 -23.11
N GLY A 71 -2.00 -5.89 -22.09
CA GLY A 71 -0.68 -6.48 -22.20
C GLY A 71 -0.72 -7.93 -22.72
N THR A 72 -1.80 -8.70 -22.49
CA THR A 72 -1.96 -10.02 -23.11
C THR A 72 -2.18 -9.94 -24.62
N LYS A 73 -2.74 -8.85 -25.13
CA LYS A 73 -3.09 -8.65 -26.55
C LYS A 73 -2.03 -7.92 -27.35
N SER A 74 -1.28 -6.99 -26.72
CA SER A 74 -0.30 -6.12 -27.38
C SER A 74 1.06 -6.17 -26.67
N TRP A 75 2.14 -6.47 -27.39
CA TRP A 75 3.51 -6.40 -26.84
C TRP A 75 3.93 -4.97 -26.50
N LYS A 76 3.37 -4.00 -27.19
CA LYS A 76 3.63 -2.59 -26.87
C LYS A 76 2.91 -2.22 -25.57
N ALA A 77 1.66 -2.64 -25.37
CA ALA A 77 0.96 -2.46 -24.11
C ALA A 77 1.67 -3.16 -22.96
N PHE A 78 2.16 -4.39 -23.17
CA PHE A 78 3.00 -5.12 -22.22
C PHE A 78 4.24 -4.30 -21.81
N PHE A 79 5.00 -3.77 -22.77
CA PHE A 79 6.24 -3.06 -22.48
C PHE A 79 6.01 -1.76 -21.69
N PHE A 80 4.98 -0.99 -22.07
CA PHE A 80 4.68 0.30 -21.45
C PHE A 80 3.77 0.20 -20.23
N GLY A 81 3.02 -0.90 -20.05
CA GLY A 81 1.94 -1.00 -19.06
C GLY A 81 0.74 -0.14 -19.46
N SER A 82 0.34 -0.20 -20.75
CA SER A 82 -0.81 0.56 -21.23
C SER A 82 -2.12 -0.04 -20.74
N ILE A 83 -3.12 0.79 -20.46
CA ILE A 83 -4.45 0.36 -20.01
C ILE A 83 -5.19 -0.34 -21.14
N ASP A 84 -5.07 0.17 -22.35
CA ASP A 84 -5.71 -0.35 -23.57
C ASP A 84 -4.71 -0.95 -24.58
N SER A 85 -5.15 -1.91 -25.38
CA SER A 85 -4.31 -2.58 -26.38
C SER A 85 -3.91 -1.68 -27.57
N SER A 86 -4.60 -0.55 -27.78
CA SER A 86 -4.29 0.48 -28.79
C SER A 86 -3.28 1.53 -28.25
N ASN A 87 -2.86 1.42 -27.00
CA ASN A 87 -1.80 2.18 -26.38
C ASN A 87 -2.06 3.70 -26.30
N PHE A 88 -3.19 4.08 -25.70
CA PHE A 88 -3.47 5.49 -25.45
C PHE A 88 -2.68 6.02 -24.27
N ILE A 89 -2.81 5.37 -23.10
CA ILE A 89 -2.20 5.82 -21.83
C ILE A 89 -1.70 4.65 -20.99
N THR A 90 -0.62 4.85 -20.23
CA THR A 90 -0.07 3.83 -19.31
C THR A 90 -0.84 3.82 -17.98
N VAL A 91 -0.55 2.83 -17.13
CA VAL A 91 -0.84 2.97 -15.70
C VAL A 91 0.11 3.98 -15.04
N ASP A 92 -0.24 4.42 -13.83
CA ASP A 92 0.52 5.39 -13.02
C ASP A 92 1.80 4.81 -12.35
N LYS A 93 2.20 3.59 -12.74
CA LYS A 93 3.37 2.85 -12.21
C LYS A 93 4.17 2.21 -13.35
N PRO A 94 5.45 1.88 -13.12
CA PRO A 94 6.20 1.04 -14.06
C PRO A 94 5.61 -0.36 -14.15
N PRO A 95 5.82 -1.08 -15.27
CA PRO A 95 5.05 -2.27 -15.60
C PRO A 95 5.56 -3.60 -15.04
N ALA A 96 6.64 -3.65 -14.23
CA ALA A 96 7.24 -4.94 -13.87
C ALA A 96 6.27 -5.90 -13.14
N SER A 97 5.36 -5.37 -12.32
CA SER A 97 4.30 -6.18 -11.70
C SER A 97 3.27 -6.67 -12.72
N LEU A 98 2.96 -5.86 -13.72
CA LEU A 98 2.06 -6.23 -14.81
C LEU A 98 2.67 -7.33 -15.66
N TRP A 99 3.98 -7.26 -16.00
CA TRP A 99 4.66 -8.27 -16.82
C TRP A 99 4.47 -9.69 -16.30
N VAL A 100 4.51 -9.88 -14.99
CA VAL A 100 4.33 -11.22 -14.38
C VAL A 100 2.90 -11.72 -14.62
N MET A 101 1.90 -10.87 -14.39
CA MET A 101 0.49 -11.17 -14.59
C MET A 101 0.14 -11.32 -16.07
N GLU A 102 0.69 -10.47 -16.94
CA GLU A 102 0.50 -10.49 -18.39
C GLU A 102 1.10 -11.74 -19.03
N LEU A 103 2.31 -12.16 -18.61
CA LEU A 103 2.91 -13.42 -19.05
C LEU A 103 2.06 -14.62 -18.65
N SER A 104 1.55 -14.64 -17.42
CA SER A 104 0.61 -15.66 -16.97
C SER A 104 -0.68 -15.65 -17.82
N GLY A 105 -1.24 -14.46 -18.08
CA GLY A 105 -2.41 -14.30 -18.93
C GLY A 105 -2.18 -14.71 -20.40
N ARG A 106 -0.97 -14.51 -20.93
CA ARG A 106 -0.59 -14.99 -22.27
C ARG A 106 -0.48 -16.51 -22.35
N LEU A 107 -0.01 -17.15 -21.27
CA LEU A 107 0.20 -18.60 -21.23
C LEU A 107 -1.12 -19.36 -20.97
N PHE A 108 -1.96 -18.84 -20.08
CA PHE A 108 -3.14 -19.54 -19.57
C PHE A 108 -4.48 -18.89 -19.97
N GLY A 109 -4.45 -17.82 -20.77
CA GLY A 109 -5.61 -16.96 -21.04
C GLY A 109 -5.84 -15.95 -19.91
N PHE A 110 -6.41 -14.78 -20.27
CA PHE A 110 -6.75 -13.75 -19.28
C PHE A 110 -7.94 -14.20 -18.43
N SER A 111 -7.74 -14.23 -17.12
CA SER A 111 -8.77 -14.56 -16.12
C SER A 111 -8.32 -14.06 -14.75
N SER A 112 -9.25 -13.96 -13.78
CA SER A 112 -8.91 -13.66 -12.38
C SER A 112 -7.83 -14.61 -11.85
N ALA A 113 -7.91 -15.89 -12.15
CA ALA A 113 -6.95 -16.88 -11.69
C ALA A 113 -5.56 -16.66 -12.29
N SER A 114 -5.46 -16.51 -13.64
CA SER A 114 -4.17 -16.29 -14.30
C SER A 114 -3.50 -14.96 -13.88
N MET A 115 -4.30 -13.96 -13.47
CA MET A 115 -3.81 -12.69 -12.96
C MET A 115 -3.37 -12.78 -11.48
N LEU A 116 -4.14 -13.45 -10.62
CA LEU A 116 -3.93 -13.42 -9.18
C LEU A 116 -3.02 -14.55 -8.63
N VAL A 117 -2.92 -15.71 -9.31
CA VAL A 117 -2.03 -16.80 -8.90
C VAL A 117 -0.55 -16.38 -8.85
N PRO A 118 -0.01 -15.60 -9.80
CA PRO A 118 1.34 -15.06 -9.67
C PRO A 118 1.57 -14.27 -8.38
N GLN A 119 0.61 -13.47 -7.93
CA GLN A 119 0.69 -12.71 -6.68
C GLN A 119 0.78 -13.65 -5.47
N VAL A 120 0.02 -14.74 -5.48
CA VAL A 120 0.10 -15.80 -4.44
C VAL A 120 1.49 -16.44 -4.42
N LEU A 121 2.06 -16.75 -5.58
CA LEU A 121 3.41 -17.32 -5.67
C LEU A 121 4.49 -16.35 -5.17
N GLU A 122 4.36 -15.05 -5.45
CA GLU A 122 5.22 -14.00 -4.90
C GLU A 122 5.11 -13.93 -3.36
N GLY A 123 3.90 -14.10 -2.82
CA GLY A 123 3.66 -14.19 -1.38
C GLY A 123 4.32 -15.40 -0.74
N VAL A 124 4.14 -16.59 -1.31
CA VAL A 124 4.77 -17.83 -0.84
C VAL A 124 6.30 -17.72 -0.93
N LEU A 125 6.83 -17.17 -2.01
CA LEU A 125 8.26 -16.92 -2.17
C LEU A 125 8.78 -15.91 -1.12
N SER A 126 8.01 -14.88 -0.80
CA SER A 126 8.35 -13.91 0.25
C SER A 126 8.46 -14.59 1.62
N VAL A 127 7.52 -15.47 1.96
CA VAL A 127 7.54 -16.28 3.18
C VAL A 127 8.75 -17.21 3.21
N ALA A 128 9.06 -17.88 2.09
CA ALA A 128 10.23 -18.74 1.97
C ALA A 128 11.54 -17.97 2.17
N LEU A 129 11.69 -16.82 1.50
CA LEU A 129 12.89 -15.98 1.56
C LEU A 129 13.08 -15.34 2.94
N LEU A 130 12.00 -14.89 3.59
CA LEU A 130 12.06 -14.37 4.95
C LEU A 130 12.48 -15.47 5.94
N THR A 131 11.85 -16.65 5.83
CA THR A 131 12.24 -17.84 6.60
C THR A 131 13.71 -18.15 6.42
N ALA A 132 14.19 -18.18 5.19
CA ALA A 132 15.59 -18.44 4.87
C ALA A 132 16.53 -17.37 5.43
N SER A 133 16.15 -16.10 5.35
CA SER A 133 16.95 -14.97 5.85
C SER A 133 17.16 -15.05 7.35
N VAL A 134 16.08 -15.22 8.11
CA VAL A 134 16.13 -15.26 9.59
C VAL A 134 16.77 -16.56 10.07
N ARG A 135 16.45 -17.70 9.44
CA ARG A 135 17.01 -19.01 9.80
C ARG A 135 18.53 -19.04 9.74
N ARG A 136 19.16 -18.32 8.82
CA ARG A 136 20.62 -18.36 8.63
C ARG A 136 21.40 -17.97 9.88
N TRP A 137 20.87 -17.05 10.67
CA TRP A 137 21.56 -16.51 11.84
C TRP A 137 20.92 -16.92 13.17
N PHE A 138 19.61 -17.24 13.17
CA PHE A 138 18.85 -17.47 14.39
C PHE A 138 18.21 -18.89 14.49
N GLY A 139 18.53 -19.75 13.50
CA GLY A 139 18.07 -21.15 13.52
C GLY A 139 16.68 -21.34 12.89
N ALA A 140 16.30 -22.63 12.75
CA ALA A 140 15.10 -23.04 12.04
C ALA A 140 13.80 -22.51 12.66
N GLY A 141 13.69 -22.58 13.98
CA GLY A 141 12.50 -22.11 14.71
C GLY A 141 12.23 -20.63 14.50
N ALA A 142 13.25 -19.77 14.60
CA ALA A 142 13.11 -18.33 14.34
C ALA A 142 12.74 -18.05 12.88
N GLY A 143 13.33 -18.78 11.94
CA GLY A 143 12.98 -18.63 10.53
C GLY A 143 11.54 -19.01 10.22
N LEU A 144 11.09 -20.18 10.68
CA LEU A 144 9.72 -20.64 10.51
C LEU A 144 8.71 -19.69 11.15
N MET A 145 9.04 -19.17 12.35
CA MET A 145 8.22 -18.16 13.03
C MET A 145 8.12 -16.88 12.18
N ALA A 146 9.23 -16.35 11.67
CA ALA A 146 9.23 -15.13 10.83
C ALA A 146 8.37 -15.32 9.57
N GLY A 147 8.53 -16.46 8.88
CA GLY A 147 7.69 -16.77 7.72
C GLY A 147 6.21 -16.91 8.08
N GLY A 148 5.89 -17.61 9.17
CA GLY A 148 4.52 -17.76 9.65
C GLY A 148 3.87 -16.42 10.03
N LEU A 149 4.59 -15.55 10.74
CA LEU A 149 4.12 -14.21 11.09
C LEU A 149 3.83 -13.36 9.86
N LEU A 150 4.68 -13.42 8.83
CA LEU A 150 4.42 -12.74 7.56
C LEU A 150 3.16 -13.30 6.89
N ALA A 151 3.02 -14.63 6.84
CA ALA A 151 1.88 -15.29 6.18
C ALA A 151 0.53 -14.94 6.80
N VAL A 152 0.49 -14.69 8.12
CA VAL A 152 -0.76 -14.34 8.85
C VAL A 152 -0.86 -12.85 9.17
N THR A 153 -0.04 -12.00 8.57
CA THR A 153 -0.21 -10.54 8.67
C THR A 153 -1.37 -10.11 7.75
N PRO A 154 -2.42 -9.43 8.26
CA PRO A 154 -3.65 -9.18 7.49
C PRO A 154 -3.42 -8.49 6.15
N VAL A 155 -2.63 -7.42 6.12
CA VAL A 155 -2.33 -6.72 4.87
C VAL A 155 -1.49 -7.56 3.91
N ALA A 156 -0.67 -8.51 4.39
CA ALA A 156 0.07 -9.45 3.54
C ALA A 156 -0.90 -10.46 2.92
N ALA A 157 -1.83 -11.03 3.72
CA ALA A 157 -2.89 -11.90 3.22
C ALA A 157 -3.76 -11.22 2.16
N LEU A 158 -3.99 -9.90 2.27
CA LEU A 158 -4.69 -9.11 1.26
C LEU A 158 -3.84 -8.93 0.00
N MET A 159 -2.64 -8.37 0.13
CA MET A 159 -1.87 -7.89 -1.03
C MET A 159 -1.22 -9.01 -1.85
N PHE A 160 -0.93 -10.16 -1.24
CA PHE A 160 -0.49 -11.35 -1.98
C PHE A 160 -1.62 -12.12 -2.69
N ARG A 161 -2.80 -11.53 -2.74
CA ARG A 161 -4.00 -12.04 -3.43
C ARG A 161 -4.68 -10.96 -4.27
N PHE A 162 -3.97 -9.85 -4.53
CA PHE A 162 -4.53 -8.67 -5.18
C PHE A 162 -3.58 -8.19 -6.28
N ASN A 163 -4.10 -7.69 -7.40
CA ASN A 163 -3.33 -7.32 -8.58
C ASN A 163 -2.62 -5.95 -8.52
N ASN A 164 -2.42 -5.42 -7.32
CA ASN A 164 -1.58 -4.24 -7.11
C ASN A 164 -0.09 -4.60 -7.17
N PRO A 165 0.81 -3.65 -7.45
CA PRO A 165 2.24 -3.90 -7.60
C PRO A 165 2.97 -4.31 -6.32
N ASP A 166 2.29 -4.32 -5.18
CA ASP A 166 2.87 -4.51 -3.85
C ASP A 166 3.42 -5.92 -3.61
N ALA A 167 2.81 -6.95 -4.18
CA ALA A 167 3.26 -8.33 -3.99
C ALA A 167 4.67 -8.53 -4.57
N LEU A 168 4.90 -8.14 -5.83
CA LEU A 168 6.22 -8.20 -6.45
C LEU A 168 7.23 -7.30 -5.75
N LEU A 169 6.83 -6.08 -5.37
CA LEU A 169 7.67 -5.16 -4.62
C LEU A 169 8.21 -5.82 -3.35
N VAL A 170 7.32 -6.34 -2.49
CA VAL A 170 7.71 -6.95 -1.21
C VAL A 170 8.55 -8.21 -1.43
N CYS A 171 8.21 -9.04 -2.41
CA CYS A 171 8.97 -10.22 -2.77
C CYS A 171 10.43 -9.87 -3.13
N LEU A 172 10.62 -8.87 -3.99
CA LEU A 172 11.95 -8.43 -4.41
C LEU A 172 12.73 -7.75 -3.26
N MET A 173 12.06 -6.98 -2.40
CA MET A 173 12.69 -6.38 -1.22
C MET A 173 13.15 -7.45 -0.21
N VAL A 174 12.35 -8.49 0.04
CA VAL A 174 12.73 -9.63 0.91
C VAL A 174 13.85 -10.46 0.27
N ALA A 175 13.81 -10.65 -1.05
CA ALA A 175 14.91 -11.30 -1.79
C ALA A 175 16.23 -10.50 -1.67
N ALA A 176 16.16 -9.17 -1.77
CA ALA A 176 17.29 -8.29 -1.56
C ALA A 176 17.84 -8.40 -0.11
N ALA A 177 16.96 -8.47 0.89
CA ALA A 177 17.34 -8.70 2.29
C ALA A 177 18.06 -10.06 2.46
N TYR A 178 17.57 -11.13 1.82
CA TYR A 178 18.24 -12.42 1.82
C TYR A 178 19.65 -12.33 1.20
N CYS A 179 19.79 -11.67 0.05
CA CYS A 179 21.08 -11.45 -0.60
C CYS A 179 22.01 -10.60 0.28
N LEU A 180 21.49 -9.62 1.00
CA LEU A 180 22.26 -8.80 1.94
C LEU A 180 22.78 -9.63 3.13
N VAL A 181 21.95 -10.51 3.69
CA VAL A 181 22.37 -11.47 4.72
C VAL A 181 23.56 -12.31 4.21
N ARG A 182 23.48 -12.79 2.96
CA ARG A 182 24.57 -13.55 2.31
C ARG A 182 25.82 -12.70 2.06
N ALA A 183 25.64 -11.43 1.71
CA ALA A 183 26.74 -10.49 1.52
C ALA A 183 27.47 -10.21 2.84
N LEU A 184 26.73 -10.05 3.94
CA LEU A 184 27.28 -9.80 5.28
C LEU A 184 28.05 -11.00 5.86
N GLU A 185 27.76 -12.23 5.45
CA GLU A 185 28.48 -13.43 5.92
C GLU A 185 29.94 -13.48 5.45
N GLY A 186 30.21 -13.08 4.22
CA GLY A 186 31.55 -13.22 3.62
C GLY A 186 32.07 -11.99 2.89
N GLY A 187 31.42 -10.84 3.00
CA GLY A 187 31.85 -9.61 2.30
C GLY A 187 31.83 -9.78 0.77
N SER A 188 30.79 -10.43 0.22
CA SER A 188 30.74 -10.86 -1.17
C SER A 188 30.14 -9.81 -2.10
N THR A 189 30.94 -9.37 -3.10
CA THR A 189 30.49 -8.41 -4.13
C THR A 189 29.33 -8.94 -4.96
N ARG A 190 29.32 -10.22 -5.34
CA ARG A 190 28.23 -10.81 -6.14
C ARG A 190 26.87 -10.74 -5.44
N TRP A 191 26.84 -10.91 -4.12
CA TRP A 191 25.60 -10.77 -3.37
C TRP A 191 25.18 -9.30 -3.25
N MET A 192 26.12 -8.36 -3.17
CA MET A 192 25.80 -6.93 -3.21
C MET A 192 25.27 -6.48 -4.58
N LEU A 193 25.83 -7.02 -5.68
CA LEU A 193 25.26 -6.79 -7.01
C LEU A 193 23.83 -7.34 -7.09
N ALA A 194 23.57 -8.54 -6.54
CA ALA A 194 22.22 -9.10 -6.49
C ALA A 194 21.26 -8.23 -5.67
N VAL A 195 21.71 -7.65 -4.54
CA VAL A 195 20.90 -6.67 -3.78
C VAL A 195 20.50 -5.50 -4.67
N GLY A 196 21.46 -4.89 -5.38
CA GLY A 196 21.19 -3.76 -6.26
C GLY A 196 20.24 -4.14 -7.39
N THR A 197 20.48 -5.26 -8.07
CA THR A 197 19.64 -5.76 -9.17
C THR A 197 18.18 -5.96 -8.72
N LEU A 198 17.97 -6.64 -7.60
CA LEU A 198 16.63 -6.90 -7.06
C LEU A 198 15.90 -5.62 -6.67
N LEU A 199 16.61 -4.65 -6.07
CA LEU A 199 16.02 -3.34 -5.75
C LEU A 199 15.75 -2.50 -7.00
N GLY A 200 16.53 -2.64 -8.07
CA GLY A 200 16.24 -2.02 -9.36
C GLY A 200 14.97 -2.58 -10.01
N PHE A 201 14.75 -3.89 -9.98
CA PHE A 201 13.48 -4.48 -10.42
C PHE A 201 12.32 -4.15 -9.48
N ALA A 202 12.56 -4.05 -8.16
CA ALA A 202 11.55 -3.58 -7.20
C ALA A 202 11.12 -2.13 -7.50
N PHE A 203 12.05 -1.28 -7.94
CA PHE A 203 11.74 0.06 -8.46
C PHE A 203 10.83 -0.01 -9.69
N LEU A 204 11.09 -0.92 -10.63
CA LEU A 204 10.21 -1.12 -11.79
C LEU A 204 8.84 -1.72 -11.43
N ALA A 205 8.67 -2.24 -10.22
CA ALA A 205 7.35 -2.61 -9.70
C ALA A 205 6.61 -1.40 -9.09
N LYS A 206 7.28 -0.62 -8.21
CA LYS A 206 6.60 0.47 -7.47
C LYS A 206 7.50 1.68 -7.16
N MET A 207 8.40 2.04 -8.05
CA MET A 207 9.25 3.25 -8.00
C MET A 207 9.94 3.47 -6.63
N MET A 208 9.88 4.69 -6.10
CA MET A 208 10.63 5.14 -4.93
C MET A 208 10.33 4.37 -3.65
N GLN A 209 9.19 3.66 -3.55
CA GLN A 209 8.88 2.83 -2.39
C GLN A 209 9.90 1.69 -2.20
N ALA A 210 10.49 1.17 -3.29
CA ALA A 210 11.56 0.17 -3.24
C ALA A 210 12.83 0.66 -2.50
N PHE A 211 13.04 1.97 -2.45
CA PHE A 211 14.25 2.58 -1.88
C PHE A 211 14.17 2.78 -0.36
N LEU A 212 13.02 2.55 0.25
CA LEU A 212 12.83 2.71 1.69
C LEU A 212 13.73 1.77 2.52
N VAL A 213 14.18 0.66 1.95
CA VAL A 213 15.09 -0.28 2.63
C VAL A 213 16.57 0.10 2.49
N ILE A 214 16.93 0.92 1.49
CA ILE A 214 18.32 1.24 1.16
C ILE A 214 19.09 1.85 2.35
N PRO A 215 18.55 2.83 3.09
CA PRO A 215 19.28 3.42 4.21
C PRO A 215 19.67 2.38 5.27
N GLY A 216 18.74 1.50 5.65
CA GLY A 216 18.99 0.41 6.59
C GLY A 216 19.99 -0.62 6.06
N PHE A 217 19.88 -0.99 4.78
CA PHE A 217 20.76 -1.97 4.12
C PHE A 217 22.19 -1.42 3.96
N ALA A 218 22.34 -0.18 3.52
CA ALA A 218 23.62 0.48 3.40
C ALA A 218 24.30 0.64 4.77
N LEU A 219 23.54 1.09 5.78
CA LEU A 219 24.03 1.29 7.13
C LEU A 219 24.57 -0.02 7.73
N VAL A 220 23.79 -1.11 7.67
CA VAL A 220 24.24 -2.38 8.23
C VAL A 220 25.46 -2.92 7.48
N TYR A 221 25.53 -2.74 6.16
CA TYR A 221 26.69 -3.19 5.40
C TYR A 221 27.94 -2.39 5.74
N MET A 222 27.84 -1.09 5.87
CA MET A 222 28.94 -0.21 6.31
C MET A 222 29.41 -0.56 7.71
N ILE A 223 28.54 -0.94 8.63
CA ILE A 223 28.92 -1.28 10.01
C ILE A 223 29.45 -2.70 10.09
N ALA A 224 28.71 -3.70 9.58
CA ALA A 224 28.88 -5.10 9.95
C ALA A 224 29.63 -5.97 8.92
N ALA A 225 29.80 -5.55 7.66
CA ALA A 225 30.46 -6.39 6.67
C ALA A 225 31.91 -6.73 7.09
N PRO A 226 32.37 -8.03 6.94
CA PRO A 226 33.64 -8.51 7.42
C PRO A 226 34.79 -8.21 6.44
N VAL A 227 34.82 -7.01 5.87
CA VAL A 227 35.85 -6.50 4.97
C VAL A 227 36.24 -5.08 5.39
N ASP A 228 37.31 -4.54 4.81
CA ASP A 228 37.77 -3.18 5.07
C ASP A 228 36.78 -2.12 4.56
N VAL A 229 36.84 -0.90 5.07
CA VAL A 229 35.90 0.19 4.78
C VAL A 229 35.88 0.56 3.30
N ARG A 230 37.05 0.61 2.65
CA ARG A 230 37.15 0.92 1.21
C ARG A 230 36.40 -0.12 0.40
N ARG A 231 36.56 -1.40 0.69
CA ARG A 231 35.88 -2.49 0.00
C ARG A 231 34.36 -2.47 0.29
N ARG A 232 33.91 -2.11 1.49
CA ARG A 232 32.47 -1.91 1.76
C ARG A 232 31.91 -0.80 0.88
N ALA A 233 32.60 0.34 0.82
CA ALA A 233 32.16 1.49 0.01
C ALA A 233 32.11 1.13 -1.49
N THR A 234 33.15 0.45 -2.02
CA THR A 234 33.16 0.04 -3.44
C THR A 234 32.08 -0.99 -3.75
N GLN A 235 31.79 -1.91 -2.82
CA GLN A 235 30.73 -2.91 -2.99
C GLN A 235 29.32 -2.27 -2.90
N LEU A 236 29.11 -1.28 -2.04
CA LEU A 236 27.87 -0.50 -2.01
C LEU A 236 27.69 0.31 -3.30
N LEU A 237 28.76 0.94 -3.80
CA LEU A 237 28.73 1.64 -5.07
C LEU A 237 28.39 0.68 -6.23
N ALA A 238 29.03 -0.49 -6.27
CA ALA A 238 28.74 -1.51 -7.27
C ALA A 238 27.28 -1.99 -7.20
N GLY A 239 26.74 -2.19 -5.99
CA GLY A 239 25.31 -2.46 -5.78
C GLY A 239 24.42 -1.32 -6.27
N GLY A 240 24.81 -0.06 -6.03
CA GLY A 240 24.12 1.12 -6.54
C GLY A 240 24.12 1.20 -8.07
N VAL A 241 25.25 0.89 -8.70
CA VAL A 241 25.35 0.79 -10.17
C VAL A 241 24.45 -0.32 -10.70
N ALA A 242 24.47 -1.52 -10.08
CA ALA A 242 23.59 -2.61 -10.46
C ALA A 242 22.11 -2.25 -10.36
N LEU A 243 21.72 -1.49 -9.31
CA LEU A 243 20.37 -0.96 -9.16
C LEU A 243 20.01 -0.02 -10.32
N LEU A 244 20.88 0.98 -10.58
CA LEU A 244 20.63 1.97 -11.65
C LEU A 244 20.57 1.30 -13.03
N VAL A 245 21.41 0.32 -13.32
CA VAL A 245 21.34 -0.45 -14.57
C VAL A 245 20.05 -1.24 -14.67
N SER A 246 19.63 -1.89 -13.56
CA SER A 246 18.47 -2.77 -13.54
C SER A 246 17.13 -2.04 -13.65
N CYS A 247 17.04 -0.77 -13.24
CA CYS A 247 15.84 0.05 -13.46
C CYS A 247 16.00 1.04 -14.61
N GLY A 248 17.21 1.53 -14.84
CA GLY A 248 17.51 2.62 -15.77
C GLY A 248 17.31 2.26 -17.25
N TRP A 249 17.51 0.99 -17.61
CA TRP A 249 17.31 0.56 -19.00
C TRP A 249 15.88 0.84 -19.50
N TRP A 250 14.86 0.48 -18.69
CA TRP A 250 13.47 0.71 -19.05
C TRP A 250 13.12 2.21 -19.01
N VAL A 251 13.54 2.91 -17.95
CA VAL A 251 13.35 4.34 -17.81
C VAL A 251 13.98 5.09 -18.99
N GLY A 252 15.22 4.71 -19.39
CA GLY A 252 15.93 5.31 -20.51
C GLY A 252 15.21 5.08 -21.84
N ILE A 253 14.74 3.84 -22.10
CA ILE A 253 14.00 3.55 -23.33
C ILE A 253 12.71 4.38 -23.37
N VAL A 254 11.92 4.43 -22.30
CA VAL A 254 10.67 5.19 -22.26
C VAL A 254 10.92 6.70 -22.39
N ALA A 255 11.97 7.23 -21.75
CA ALA A 255 12.31 8.66 -21.85
C ALA A 255 12.76 9.07 -23.24
N LEU A 256 13.52 8.21 -23.94
CA LEU A 256 14.02 8.47 -25.30
C LEU A 256 13.01 8.14 -26.40
N TRP A 257 11.95 7.41 -26.09
CA TRP A 257 10.94 7.04 -27.09
C TRP A 257 10.14 8.27 -27.53
N PRO A 258 9.97 8.50 -28.85
CA PRO A 258 9.24 9.66 -29.34
C PRO A 258 7.81 9.75 -28.75
N ALA A 259 7.46 10.91 -28.20
CA ALA A 259 6.16 11.13 -27.55
C ALA A 259 4.96 10.91 -28.50
N SER A 260 5.16 11.12 -29.82
CA SER A 260 4.14 10.88 -30.85
C SER A 260 3.81 9.41 -31.09
N SER A 261 4.69 8.49 -30.68
CA SER A 261 4.56 7.05 -30.94
C SER A 261 4.52 6.17 -29.69
N ARG A 262 4.66 6.74 -28.48
CA ARG A 262 4.45 6.02 -27.21
C ARG A 262 3.11 6.38 -26.57
N PRO A 263 2.58 5.56 -25.68
CA PRO A 263 1.41 5.95 -24.89
C PRO A 263 1.71 7.19 -24.03
N MET A 264 0.68 7.91 -23.67
CA MET A 264 0.77 8.96 -22.65
C MET A 264 1.17 8.35 -21.30
N ILE A 265 1.97 9.06 -20.51
CA ILE A 265 2.43 8.61 -19.20
C ILE A 265 1.43 9.11 -18.15
N ASP A 266 0.60 8.22 -17.61
CA ASP A 266 -0.38 8.57 -16.58
C ASP A 266 0.29 9.04 -15.27
N GLY A 267 -0.34 9.97 -14.59
CA GLY A 267 0.18 10.58 -13.37
C GLY A 267 1.31 11.61 -13.60
N SER A 268 1.79 11.82 -14.84
CA SER A 268 2.73 12.89 -15.16
C SER A 268 2.01 14.13 -15.66
N SER A 269 2.49 15.30 -15.26
CA SER A 269 1.94 16.59 -15.70
C SER A 269 2.43 17.04 -17.08
N ASP A 270 3.53 16.46 -17.57
CA ASP A 270 4.22 16.84 -18.82
C ASP A 270 4.44 15.66 -19.78
N ASN A 271 3.72 14.57 -19.59
CA ASN A 271 3.87 13.33 -20.36
C ASN A 271 5.29 12.74 -20.28
N SER A 272 5.97 12.87 -19.14
CA SER A 272 7.34 12.43 -18.90
C SER A 272 7.42 11.34 -17.82
N ILE A 273 8.18 10.28 -18.11
CA ILE A 273 8.47 9.23 -17.11
C ILE A 273 9.29 9.81 -15.93
N ILE A 274 10.14 10.81 -16.18
CA ILE A 274 10.94 11.46 -15.15
C ILE A 274 10.05 12.26 -14.19
N ASN A 275 9.05 12.98 -14.74
CA ASN A 275 8.04 13.66 -13.92
C ASN A 275 7.21 12.67 -13.10
N LEU A 276 6.81 11.55 -13.69
CA LEU A 276 6.10 10.50 -12.95
C LEU A 276 6.93 9.97 -11.76
N ILE A 277 8.24 9.73 -11.96
CA ILE A 277 9.14 9.18 -10.93
C ILE A 277 9.36 10.18 -9.79
N PHE A 278 9.78 11.41 -10.10
CA PHE A 278 10.17 12.40 -9.09
C PHE A 278 9.01 13.28 -8.64
N GLY A 279 8.02 13.53 -9.49
CA GLY A 279 6.81 14.29 -9.18
C GLY A 279 5.79 13.44 -8.43
N TYR A 280 4.86 12.83 -9.15
CA TYR A 280 3.70 12.11 -8.58
C TYR A 280 4.07 10.97 -7.63
N ASN A 281 4.97 10.05 -8.03
CA ASN A 281 5.37 8.90 -7.22
C ASN A 281 6.59 9.16 -6.32
N GLY A 282 7.19 10.34 -6.38
CA GLY A 282 8.33 10.76 -5.58
C GLY A 282 7.96 11.83 -4.56
N LEU A 283 8.40 13.05 -4.82
CA LEU A 283 8.19 14.19 -3.91
C LEU A 283 6.71 14.50 -3.67
N GLY A 284 5.85 14.32 -4.68
CA GLY A 284 4.41 14.51 -4.53
C GLY A 284 3.78 13.64 -3.45
N ARG A 285 4.27 12.39 -3.28
CA ARG A 285 3.83 11.50 -2.19
C ARG A 285 4.34 11.97 -0.82
N LEU A 286 5.50 12.59 -0.75
CA LEU A 286 6.10 13.05 0.51
C LEU A 286 5.50 14.39 0.96
N THR A 287 5.38 15.34 0.04
CA THR A 287 5.03 16.74 0.36
C THR A 287 3.56 17.07 0.17
N GLY A 288 2.80 16.21 -0.51
CA GLY A 288 1.40 16.48 -0.88
C GLY A 288 1.25 17.44 -2.07
N SER A 289 2.35 17.87 -2.70
CA SER A 289 2.35 18.84 -3.81
C SER A 289 2.11 18.21 -5.19
N GLY A 290 2.03 16.88 -5.28
CA GLY A 290 1.68 16.19 -6.53
C GLY A 290 0.18 16.17 -6.72
N GLY A 291 -0.29 16.83 -7.74
CA GLY A 291 -1.61 17.08 -8.34
C GLY A 291 -2.83 16.19 -8.08
N GLY A 292 -2.83 15.31 -7.14
CA GLY A 292 -4.02 14.63 -6.66
C GLY A 292 -4.69 15.43 -5.56
N GLY A 293 -5.63 16.29 -5.92
CA GLY A 293 -6.28 17.28 -5.06
C GLY A 293 -6.41 16.87 -3.60
N GLY A 294 -5.88 17.66 -2.69
CA GLY A 294 -6.13 17.85 -1.24
C GLY A 294 -6.53 16.67 -0.32
N GLY A 295 -6.49 15.42 -0.78
CA GLY A 295 -7.09 14.28 -0.09
C GLY A 295 -6.13 13.25 0.52
N GLY A 296 -4.84 13.53 0.63
CA GLY A 296 -3.88 12.57 1.18
C GLY A 296 -4.21 12.08 2.60
N SER A 297 -4.83 12.91 3.40
CA SER A 297 -5.29 12.55 4.75
C SER A 297 -6.50 11.62 4.77
N ASN A 298 -7.32 11.57 3.71
CA ASN A 298 -8.57 10.82 3.71
C ASN A 298 -8.36 9.29 3.59
N PHE A 299 -7.24 8.84 2.99
CA PHE A 299 -6.98 7.41 2.77
C PHE A 299 -6.27 6.72 3.94
N SER A 300 -5.58 7.42 4.77
CA SER A 300 -4.77 6.83 5.85
C SER A 300 -4.79 7.66 7.15
N GLY A 301 -5.64 8.69 7.22
CA GLY A 301 -5.75 9.58 8.36
C GLY A 301 -4.64 10.65 8.44
N PRO A 302 -4.69 11.49 9.47
CA PRO A 302 -3.76 12.61 9.65
C PRO A 302 -2.31 12.12 9.77
N THR A 303 -1.39 12.95 9.28
CA THR A 303 0.06 12.72 9.44
C THR A 303 0.47 12.83 10.90
N GLY A 304 1.45 12.01 11.32
CA GLY A 304 1.97 12.04 12.68
C GLY A 304 2.50 10.69 13.16
N PRO A 305 3.16 10.64 14.32
CA PRO A 305 3.83 9.44 14.83
C PRO A 305 2.87 8.26 15.10
N PHE A 306 1.59 8.54 15.33
CA PHE A 306 0.56 7.53 15.63
C PHE A 306 -0.26 7.11 14.41
N ARG A 307 0.05 7.60 13.19
CA ARG A 307 -0.71 7.27 11.98
C ARG A 307 -0.77 5.76 11.71
N LEU A 308 0.32 5.04 11.95
CA LEU A 308 0.36 3.57 11.81
C LEU A 308 -0.48 2.83 12.85
N PHE A 309 -0.96 3.51 13.86
CA PHE A 309 -1.79 2.98 14.94
C PHE A 309 -3.23 3.48 14.89
N ASN A 310 -3.60 4.33 13.91
CA ASN A 310 -4.93 4.90 13.81
C ASN A 310 -5.98 3.85 13.35
N GLU A 311 -7.24 4.26 13.22
CA GLU A 311 -8.35 3.39 12.85
C GLU A 311 -8.21 2.80 11.44
N LEU A 312 -7.64 3.55 10.50
CA LEU A 312 -7.52 3.14 9.09
C LEU A 312 -6.33 2.21 8.85
N MET A 313 -5.18 2.48 9.48
CA MET A 313 -3.93 1.75 9.21
C MET A 313 -3.59 0.68 10.24
N GLY A 314 -4.08 0.84 11.49
CA GLY A 314 -3.63 0.01 12.62
C GLY A 314 -3.88 -1.48 12.42
N ALA A 315 -5.07 -1.85 12.02
CA ALA A 315 -5.43 -3.25 11.83
C ALA A 315 -4.76 -3.93 10.62
N GLN A 316 -4.12 -3.16 9.73
CA GLN A 316 -3.46 -3.70 8.54
C GLN A 316 -2.18 -4.48 8.87
N ALA A 317 -1.25 -3.87 9.63
CA ALA A 317 0.08 -4.45 9.92
C ALA A 317 0.57 -4.25 11.36
N SER A 318 -0.10 -3.45 12.20
CA SER A 318 0.49 -3.03 13.47
C SER A 318 0.33 -4.02 14.63
N TRP A 319 -0.29 -5.17 14.45
CA TRP A 319 -0.55 -6.16 15.50
C TRP A 319 0.66 -6.52 16.35
N LEU A 320 1.82 -6.74 15.71
CA LEU A 320 3.09 -7.06 16.35
C LEU A 320 4.07 -5.88 16.35
N LEU A 321 3.69 -4.73 15.82
CA LEU A 321 4.56 -3.56 15.69
C LEU A 321 5.10 -3.06 17.05
N PRO A 322 4.30 -2.95 18.12
CA PRO A 322 4.82 -2.54 19.42
C PRO A 322 5.90 -3.49 19.96
N ALA A 323 5.68 -4.81 19.86
CA ALA A 323 6.68 -5.80 20.27
C ALA A 323 7.94 -5.74 19.40
N ALA A 324 7.81 -5.58 18.08
CA ALA A 324 8.94 -5.44 17.17
C ALA A 324 9.81 -4.21 17.50
N LEU A 325 9.18 -3.07 17.84
CA LEU A 325 9.88 -1.86 18.28
C LEU A 325 10.61 -2.08 19.61
N LEU A 326 9.98 -2.74 20.58
CA LEU A 326 10.62 -3.09 21.85
C LEU A 326 11.85 -3.98 21.65
N VAL A 327 11.72 -5.02 20.80
CA VAL A 327 12.84 -5.92 20.47
C VAL A 327 13.96 -5.15 19.78
N MET A 328 13.63 -4.27 18.83
CA MET A 328 14.61 -3.46 18.11
C MET A 328 15.39 -2.58 19.09
N VAL A 329 14.71 -1.76 19.89
CA VAL A 329 15.35 -0.81 20.81
C VAL A 329 16.11 -1.56 21.90
N GLY A 330 15.48 -2.52 22.59
CA GLY A 330 16.10 -3.31 23.64
C GLY A 330 17.27 -4.15 23.13
N GLY A 331 17.14 -4.75 21.96
CA GLY A 331 18.17 -5.57 21.34
C GLY A 331 19.38 -4.77 20.87
N ILE A 332 19.18 -3.59 20.28
CA ILE A 332 20.28 -2.66 19.91
C ILE A 332 21.02 -2.21 21.17
N PHE A 333 20.29 -1.81 22.21
CA PHE A 333 20.90 -1.40 23.48
C PHE A 333 21.70 -2.54 24.11
N TRP A 334 21.18 -3.74 24.14
CA TRP A 334 21.86 -4.91 24.70
C TRP A 334 23.11 -5.27 23.89
N SER A 335 23.04 -5.21 22.54
CA SER A 335 24.15 -5.56 21.66
C SER A 335 25.14 -4.42 21.40
N ARG A 336 25.00 -3.25 22.05
CA ARG A 336 25.83 -2.06 21.78
C ARG A 336 27.35 -2.28 21.98
N ARG A 337 27.72 -3.19 22.89
CA ARG A 337 29.12 -3.54 23.17
C ARG A 337 29.63 -4.74 22.39
N ALA A 338 28.75 -5.40 21.62
CA ALA A 338 29.14 -6.55 20.79
C ALA A 338 30.09 -6.14 19.65
N PRO A 339 30.92 -7.05 19.14
CA PRO A 339 31.77 -6.78 18.00
C PRO A 339 30.97 -6.24 16.81
N ARG A 340 31.61 -5.42 15.94
CA ARG A 340 30.91 -4.80 14.80
C ARG A 340 30.26 -5.81 13.85
N THR A 341 30.79 -7.02 13.77
CA THR A 341 30.30 -8.13 12.93
C THR A 341 29.26 -9.02 13.64
N ASP A 342 28.79 -8.62 14.81
CA ASP A 342 27.75 -9.37 15.54
C ASP A 342 26.48 -9.49 14.72
N ARG A 343 26.02 -10.74 14.51
CA ARG A 343 24.86 -11.05 13.68
C ARG A 343 23.55 -10.54 14.26
N THR A 344 23.42 -10.53 15.58
CA THR A 344 22.20 -10.05 16.24
C THR A 344 22.05 -8.54 16.00
N ARG A 345 23.12 -7.77 16.26
CA ARG A 345 23.12 -6.33 15.99
C ARG A 345 22.92 -6.03 14.51
N ALA A 346 23.59 -6.76 13.64
CA ALA A 346 23.42 -6.60 12.19
C ALA A 346 21.97 -6.84 11.74
N ALA A 347 21.31 -7.89 12.25
CA ALA A 347 19.91 -8.16 11.95
C ALA A 347 18.98 -7.06 12.49
N LEU A 348 19.20 -6.59 13.72
CA LEU A 348 18.42 -5.50 14.32
C LEU A 348 18.59 -4.18 13.55
N VAL A 349 19.79 -3.86 13.08
CA VAL A 349 20.04 -2.66 12.25
C VAL A 349 19.40 -2.81 10.88
N MET A 350 19.48 -3.99 10.25
CA MET A 350 18.90 -4.25 8.93
C MET A 350 17.38 -4.17 8.94
N TRP A 351 16.73 -5.02 9.74
CA TRP A 351 15.26 -5.07 9.82
C TRP A 351 14.68 -3.85 10.53
N GLY A 352 15.36 -3.34 11.56
CA GLY A 352 15.00 -2.12 12.26
C GLY A 352 15.14 -0.88 11.38
N GLY A 353 16.21 -0.78 10.60
CA GLY A 353 16.40 0.29 9.62
C GLY A 353 15.30 0.30 8.56
N TRP A 354 14.93 -0.88 8.02
CA TRP A 354 13.79 -1.02 7.13
C TRP A 354 12.49 -0.53 7.81
N LEU A 355 12.19 -1.03 9.01
CA LEU A 355 10.98 -0.67 9.74
C LEU A 355 10.91 0.83 10.04
N VAL A 356 12.00 1.44 10.54
CA VAL A 356 12.04 2.84 10.95
C VAL A 356 11.90 3.76 9.73
N VAL A 357 12.68 3.55 8.66
CA VAL A 357 12.62 4.41 7.48
C VAL A 357 11.24 4.35 6.83
N SER A 358 10.72 3.14 6.60
CA SER A 358 9.38 2.98 6.02
C SER A 358 8.29 3.52 6.95
N GLY A 359 8.42 3.29 8.26
CA GLY A 359 7.50 3.79 9.28
C GLY A 359 7.46 5.31 9.33
N ILE A 360 8.61 5.99 9.30
CA ILE A 360 8.69 7.46 9.26
C ILE A 360 8.03 7.99 7.99
N VAL A 361 8.36 7.42 6.82
CA VAL A 361 7.77 7.86 5.55
C VAL A 361 6.26 7.71 5.59
N PHE A 362 5.72 6.55 5.98
CA PHE A 362 4.28 6.34 6.01
C PHE A 362 3.57 7.16 7.09
N SER A 363 4.24 7.50 8.18
CA SER A 363 3.68 8.32 9.25
C SER A 363 3.60 9.81 8.89
N PHE A 364 4.61 10.34 8.19
CA PHE A 364 4.75 11.78 8.00
C PHE A 364 4.54 12.28 6.56
N SER A 365 4.40 11.41 5.57
CA SER A 365 4.07 11.81 4.20
C SER A 365 2.71 12.47 4.11
N SER A 366 2.65 13.65 3.49
CA SER A 366 1.42 14.46 3.33
C SER A 366 0.64 14.12 2.07
N GLY A 367 1.25 13.43 1.10
CA GLY A 367 0.60 13.00 -0.13
C GLY A 367 -0.27 11.75 0.06
N VAL A 368 -0.75 11.20 -1.06
CA VAL A 368 -1.62 10.01 -1.07
C VAL A 368 -0.87 8.78 -0.58
N ILE A 369 -1.21 8.31 0.61
CA ILE A 369 -0.74 7.04 1.21
C ILE A 369 -1.97 6.16 1.45
N HIS A 370 -1.99 4.98 0.82
CA HIS A 370 -3.05 4.00 1.03
C HIS A 370 -2.74 3.09 2.23
N THR A 371 -3.78 2.59 2.87
CA THR A 371 -3.66 1.70 4.04
C THR A 371 -2.85 0.45 3.76
N TYR A 372 -3.01 -0.14 2.57
CA TYR A 372 -2.33 -1.35 2.16
C TYR A 372 -0.81 -1.16 1.90
N TYR A 373 -0.28 0.08 1.81
CA TYR A 373 1.17 0.31 1.72
C TYR A 373 1.92 -0.26 2.92
N THR A 374 1.24 -0.44 4.05
CA THR A 374 1.78 -1.05 5.27
C THR A 374 2.27 -2.49 5.06
N VAL A 375 1.91 -3.17 3.94
CA VAL A 375 2.47 -4.48 3.59
C VAL A 375 4.00 -4.44 3.50
N ALA A 376 4.57 -3.30 3.10
CA ALA A 376 6.03 -3.12 3.07
C ALA A 376 6.68 -3.12 4.46
N LEU A 377 5.94 -2.95 5.56
CA LEU A 377 6.44 -3.07 6.93
C LEU A 377 6.39 -4.52 7.44
N ALA A 378 5.50 -5.34 6.89
CA ALA A 378 5.20 -6.69 7.39
C ALA A 378 6.44 -7.60 7.51
N PRO A 379 7.37 -7.68 6.52
CA PRO A 379 8.56 -8.52 6.65
C PRO A 379 9.48 -8.09 7.79
N ALA A 380 9.66 -6.78 8.00
CA ALA A 380 10.52 -6.26 9.06
C ALA A 380 9.92 -6.50 10.45
N ILE A 381 8.61 -6.30 10.60
CA ILE A 381 7.87 -6.59 11.85
C ILE A 381 7.97 -8.08 12.17
N ALA A 382 7.69 -8.96 11.21
CA ALA A 382 7.73 -10.41 11.37
C ALA A 382 9.15 -10.90 11.74
N ALA A 383 10.18 -10.38 11.06
CA ALA A 383 11.58 -10.71 11.36
C ALA A 383 11.98 -10.29 12.76
N LEU A 384 11.74 -9.04 13.16
CA LEU A 384 12.09 -8.52 14.47
C LEU A 384 11.36 -9.26 15.60
N ALA A 385 10.06 -9.50 15.45
CA ALA A 385 9.28 -10.24 16.43
C ALA A 385 9.80 -11.67 16.61
N ALA A 386 10.06 -12.38 15.50
CA ALA A 386 10.57 -13.75 15.54
C ALA A 386 11.99 -13.84 16.10
N ILE A 387 12.89 -12.93 15.74
CA ILE A 387 14.26 -12.86 16.26
C ILE A 387 14.22 -12.59 17.77
N GLY A 388 13.43 -11.61 18.19
CA GLY A 388 13.30 -11.27 19.62
C GLY A 388 12.73 -12.41 20.45
N ALA A 389 11.62 -13.00 20.00
CA ALA A 389 11.01 -14.14 20.65
C ALA A 389 12.00 -15.32 20.75
N SER A 390 12.72 -15.62 19.66
CA SER A 390 13.71 -16.70 19.64
C SER A 390 14.86 -16.46 20.62
N ILE A 391 15.47 -15.27 20.60
CA ILE A 391 16.59 -14.93 21.51
C ILE A 391 16.17 -15.02 22.97
N LEU A 392 15.01 -14.46 23.32
CA LEU A 392 14.50 -14.45 24.67
C LEU A 392 14.09 -15.85 25.12
N TRP A 393 13.49 -16.65 24.22
CA TRP A 393 13.12 -18.04 24.50
C TRP A 393 14.32 -18.93 24.79
N HIS A 394 15.43 -18.76 24.06
CA HIS A 394 16.67 -19.51 24.34
C HIS A 394 17.30 -19.15 25.69
N ARG A 395 16.97 -17.99 26.25
CA ARG A 395 17.40 -17.52 27.58
C ARG A 395 16.31 -17.61 28.64
N ARG A 396 15.25 -18.36 28.40
CA ARG A 396 14.05 -18.45 29.25
C ARG A 396 14.27 -18.95 30.66
N ASP A 397 15.44 -19.54 30.96
CA ASP A 397 15.83 -19.86 32.35
C ASP A 397 16.15 -18.60 33.19
N GLN A 398 16.42 -17.47 32.52
CA GLN A 398 16.69 -16.18 33.17
C GLN A 398 15.39 -15.41 33.38
N LEU A 399 15.15 -14.92 34.60
CA LEU A 399 13.94 -14.15 34.93
C LEU A 399 13.80 -12.89 34.08
N ILE A 400 14.92 -12.21 33.77
CA ILE A 400 14.91 -11.03 32.90
C ILE A 400 14.39 -11.36 31.52
N ALA A 401 14.81 -12.47 30.91
CA ALA A 401 14.34 -12.86 29.58
C ALA A 401 12.85 -13.20 29.59
N ARG A 402 12.37 -13.88 30.63
CA ARG A 402 10.94 -14.15 30.84
C ARG A 402 10.14 -12.87 31.06
N GLY A 403 10.68 -11.94 31.84
CA GLY A 403 10.06 -10.62 32.05
C GLY A 403 9.93 -9.81 30.77
N LEU A 404 10.95 -9.85 29.88
CA LEU A 404 10.89 -9.19 28.56
C LEU A 404 9.88 -9.88 27.63
N LEU A 405 9.81 -11.23 27.65
CA LEU A 405 8.77 -11.97 26.93
C LEU A 405 7.37 -11.62 27.45
N ALA A 406 7.22 -11.55 28.77
CA ALA A 406 5.96 -11.14 29.39
C ALA A 406 5.54 -9.74 28.97
N GLY A 407 6.48 -8.78 28.97
CA GLY A 407 6.24 -7.42 28.47
C GLY A 407 5.83 -7.40 27.00
N ALA A 408 6.48 -8.20 26.14
CA ALA A 408 6.14 -8.30 24.73
C ALA A 408 4.73 -8.89 24.53
N VAL A 409 4.38 -9.95 25.27
CA VAL A 409 3.02 -10.55 25.25
C VAL A 409 1.97 -9.56 25.74
N ALA A 410 2.23 -8.87 26.87
CA ALA A 410 1.30 -7.91 27.44
C ALA A 410 0.99 -6.75 26.48
N VAL A 411 2.05 -6.15 25.88
CA VAL A 411 1.89 -5.04 24.94
C VAL A 411 1.18 -5.51 23.66
N THR A 412 1.51 -6.69 23.14
CA THR A 412 0.87 -7.24 21.92
C THR A 412 -0.60 -7.57 22.16
N ALA A 413 -0.93 -8.26 23.26
CA ALA A 413 -2.30 -8.62 23.61
C ALA A 413 -3.15 -7.38 23.93
N GLY A 414 -2.57 -6.41 24.66
CA GLY A 414 -3.22 -5.13 24.95
C GLY A 414 -3.54 -4.36 23.67
N TRP A 415 -2.58 -4.31 22.73
CA TRP A 415 -2.79 -3.67 21.44
C TRP A 415 -3.82 -4.42 20.58
N ALA A 416 -3.78 -5.76 20.57
CA ALA A 416 -4.79 -6.57 19.88
C ALA A 416 -6.19 -6.32 20.43
N ALA A 417 -6.35 -6.19 21.77
CA ALA A 417 -7.63 -5.85 22.39
C ALA A 417 -8.12 -4.45 21.97
N VAL A 418 -7.21 -3.46 21.84
CA VAL A 418 -7.56 -2.13 21.31
C VAL A 418 -8.00 -2.21 19.85
N LEU A 419 -7.31 -2.97 19.00
CA LEU A 419 -7.68 -3.13 17.59
C LEU A 419 -9.05 -3.80 17.41
N LEU A 420 -9.32 -4.88 18.17
CA LEU A 420 -10.59 -5.61 18.15
C LEU A 420 -11.73 -4.76 18.75
N GLY A 421 -11.44 -3.95 19.75
CA GLY A 421 -12.43 -3.06 20.38
C GLY A 421 -12.96 -1.95 19.44
N ARG A 422 -12.31 -1.72 18.30
CA ARG A 422 -12.79 -0.75 17.28
C ARG A 422 -14.03 -1.25 16.53
N ASP A 423 -14.19 -2.57 16.44
CA ASP A 423 -15.39 -3.23 15.91
C ASP A 423 -15.76 -4.36 16.90
N SER A 424 -16.37 -3.98 18.01
CA SER A 424 -16.73 -4.90 19.09
C SER A 424 -17.83 -5.89 18.70
N SER A 425 -18.53 -5.65 17.60
CA SER A 425 -19.54 -6.57 17.06
C SER A 425 -18.93 -7.73 16.28
N TRP A 426 -17.73 -7.57 15.75
CA TRP A 426 -17.03 -8.61 15.01
C TRP A 426 -16.29 -9.54 15.97
N GLU A 427 -16.63 -10.83 15.93
CA GLU A 427 -15.99 -11.89 16.73
C GLU A 427 -15.81 -11.52 18.22
N PRO A 428 -16.89 -11.21 18.96
CA PRO A 428 -16.81 -10.67 20.34
C PRO A 428 -16.13 -11.61 21.33
N TRP A 429 -16.05 -12.92 21.05
CA TRP A 429 -15.35 -13.93 21.86
C TRP A 429 -13.82 -13.85 21.77
N LEU A 430 -13.29 -13.19 20.74
CA LEU A 430 -11.84 -13.18 20.46
C LEU A 430 -11.06 -12.32 21.47
N THR A 431 -11.59 -11.17 21.85
CA THR A 431 -10.96 -10.31 22.86
C THR A 431 -10.83 -11.01 24.23
N PRO A 432 -11.87 -11.59 24.83
CA PRO A 432 -11.71 -12.34 26.07
C PRO A 432 -10.76 -13.56 25.93
N LEU A 433 -10.76 -14.28 24.82
CA LEU A 433 -9.79 -15.34 24.56
C LEU A 433 -8.34 -14.83 24.63
N ILE A 434 -8.04 -13.72 23.95
CA ILE A 434 -6.70 -13.08 23.93
C ILE A 434 -6.30 -12.66 25.36
N ILE A 435 -7.21 -12.06 26.11
CA ILE A 435 -6.94 -11.60 27.48
C ILE A 435 -6.66 -12.79 28.40
N VAL A 436 -7.48 -13.83 28.37
CA VAL A 436 -7.29 -15.04 29.19
C VAL A 436 -5.97 -15.73 28.83
N ALA A 437 -5.68 -15.89 27.55
CA ALA A 437 -4.41 -16.46 27.07
C ALA A 437 -3.21 -15.61 27.50
N ALA A 438 -3.31 -14.28 27.42
CA ALA A 438 -2.27 -13.37 27.88
C ALA A 438 -2.03 -13.49 29.40
N VAL A 439 -3.09 -13.49 30.21
CA VAL A 439 -2.98 -13.65 31.67
C VAL A 439 -2.33 -15.00 32.02
N ALA A 440 -2.73 -16.08 31.35
CA ALA A 440 -2.12 -17.40 31.53
C ALA A 440 -0.63 -17.41 31.15
N ALA A 441 -0.29 -16.79 30.01
CA ALA A 441 1.10 -16.68 29.58
C ALA A 441 1.94 -15.84 30.55
N LEU A 442 1.42 -14.69 31.02
CA LEU A 442 2.11 -13.81 31.96
C LEU A 442 2.33 -14.49 33.32
N ALA A 443 1.28 -15.14 33.87
CA ALA A 443 1.37 -15.89 35.11
C ALA A 443 2.41 -17.02 35.00
N GLY A 444 2.43 -17.72 33.88
CA GLY A 444 3.40 -18.78 33.62
C GLY A 444 4.84 -18.24 33.46
N LEU A 445 5.04 -17.18 32.68
CA LEU A 445 6.36 -16.55 32.47
C LEU A 445 6.96 -16.00 33.76
N LEU A 446 6.14 -15.49 34.67
CA LEU A 446 6.58 -14.92 35.93
C LEU A 446 6.62 -15.93 37.07
N SER A 447 6.23 -17.20 36.85
CA SER A 447 6.19 -18.26 37.86
C SER A 447 7.59 -18.67 38.35
N PRO A 448 7.70 -19.28 39.53
CA PRO A 448 8.96 -19.84 40.01
C PRO A 448 9.56 -20.86 39.05
N ILE A 449 10.90 -20.94 38.98
CA ILE A 449 11.62 -21.75 37.97
C ILE A 449 11.25 -23.23 37.96
N ARG A 450 10.91 -23.79 39.12
CA ARG A 450 10.51 -25.20 39.22
C ARG A 450 9.15 -25.48 38.55
N LEU A 451 8.21 -24.56 38.70
CA LEU A 451 6.89 -24.65 38.08
C LEU A 451 7.03 -24.33 36.59
N TRP A 452 7.79 -23.31 36.25
CA TRP A 452 8.07 -22.87 34.87
C TRP A 452 8.47 -24.02 33.96
N ARG A 453 9.46 -24.81 34.34
CA ARG A 453 9.97 -25.95 33.55
C ARG A 453 8.92 -27.04 33.29
N ARG A 454 7.86 -27.11 34.11
CA ARG A 454 6.75 -28.09 33.92
C ARG A 454 5.69 -27.56 32.93
N ILE A 455 5.53 -26.24 32.83
CA ILE A 455 4.44 -25.61 32.10
C ILE A 455 4.91 -24.82 30.88
N GLU A 456 6.22 -24.80 30.56
CA GLU A 456 6.79 -23.95 29.50
C GLU A 456 6.11 -24.12 28.14
N ALA A 457 5.72 -25.34 27.76
CA ALA A 457 5.01 -25.61 26.51
C ALA A 457 3.59 -25.00 26.51
N ALA A 458 2.87 -25.13 27.63
CA ALA A 458 1.53 -24.52 27.77
C ALA A 458 1.61 -22.99 27.74
N VAL A 459 2.63 -22.42 28.38
CA VAL A 459 2.88 -20.96 28.35
C VAL A 459 3.25 -20.49 26.96
N ALA A 460 4.04 -21.26 26.21
CA ALA A 460 4.35 -20.93 24.81
C ALA A 460 3.08 -20.92 23.95
N VAL A 461 2.21 -21.91 24.10
CA VAL A 461 0.92 -21.96 23.39
C VAL A 461 0.02 -20.79 23.80
N ALA A 462 -0.11 -20.51 25.08
CA ALA A 462 -0.89 -19.37 25.58
C ALA A 462 -0.36 -18.03 25.04
N GLY A 463 0.96 -17.84 25.05
CA GLY A 463 1.59 -16.65 24.46
C GLY A 463 1.37 -16.54 22.94
N ALA A 464 1.44 -17.66 22.23
CA ALA A 464 1.14 -17.70 20.80
C ALA A 464 -0.32 -17.34 20.52
N VAL A 465 -1.28 -17.89 21.27
CA VAL A 465 -2.71 -17.54 21.15
C VAL A 465 -2.92 -16.05 21.46
N ALA A 466 -2.34 -15.54 22.54
CA ALA A 466 -2.46 -14.14 22.93
C ALA A 466 -1.95 -13.16 21.85
N CYS A 467 -0.86 -13.53 21.14
CA CYS A 467 -0.25 -12.66 20.13
C CYS A 467 -0.81 -12.86 18.72
N LEU A 468 -1.32 -14.05 18.39
CA LEU A 468 -1.62 -14.41 16.99
C LEU A 468 -3.11 -14.63 16.71
N ALA A 469 -3.96 -14.87 17.73
CA ALA A 469 -5.38 -15.12 17.48
C ALA A 469 -6.04 -13.95 16.72
N GLY A 470 -5.72 -12.70 17.10
CA GLY A 470 -6.22 -11.50 16.40
C GLY A 470 -5.80 -11.43 14.93
N PRO A 471 -4.49 -11.36 14.61
CA PRO A 471 -4.07 -11.25 13.21
C PRO A 471 -4.43 -12.47 12.36
N VAL A 472 -4.48 -13.70 12.93
CA VAL A 472 -4.93 -14.89 12.22
C VAL A 472 -6.41 -14.79 11.86
N ALA A 473 -7.28 -14.45 12.83
CA ALA A 473 -8.71 -14.28 12.58
C ALA A 473 -8.97 -13.17 11.55
N TYR A 474 -8.24 -12.05 11.67
CA TYR A 474 -8.36 -10.92 10.74
C TYR A 474 -7.90 -11.28 9.32
N SER A 475 -6.83 -12.09 9.20
CA SER A 475 -6.38 -12.61 7.91
C SER A 475 -7.36 -13.65 7.35
N ALA A 476 -7.94 -14.50 8.18
CA ALA A 476 -8.97 -15.46 7.77
C ALA A 476 -10.22 -14.74 7.24
N GLN A 477 -10.67 -13.68 7.90
CA GLN A 477 -11.73 -12.82 7.39
C GLN A 477 -11.36 -12.17 6.06
N THR A 478 -10.12 -11.68 5.92
CA THR A 478 -9.64 -11.09 4.68
C THR A 478 -9.71 -12.05 3.50
N ILE A 479 -9.29 -13.31 3.68
CA ILE A 479 -9.33 -14.29 2.59
C ILE A 479 -10.72 -14.81 2.26
N SER A 480 -11.66 -14.74 3.21
CA SER A 480 -13.03 -15.21 3.04
C SER A 480 -13.92 -14.20 2.30
N THR A 481 -13.52 -12.93 2.24
CA THR A 481 -14.26 -11.85 1.58
C THR A 481 -13.65 -11.45 0.24
N ALA A 482 -14.51 -11.00 -0.68
CA ALA A 482 -14.07 -10.41 -1.95
C ALA A 482 -13.56 -8.99 -1.71
N HIS A 483 -12.45 -8.63 -2.35
CA HIS A 483 -11.86 -7.29 -2.32
C HIS A 483 -11.79 -6.73 -3.74
N THR A 484 -12.35 -5.55 -3.95
CA THR A 484 -12.38 -4.87 -5.25
C THR A 484 -12.02 -3.39 -5.11
N GLY A 485 -11.69 -2.75 -6.24
CA GLY A 485 -11.38 -1.32 -6.28
C GLY A 485 -9.91 -0.98 -6.01
N SER A 486 -9.61 0.31 -6.00
CA SER A 486 -8.23 0.82 -5.93
C SER A 486 -7.66 0.93 -4.50
N THR A 487 -8.52 0.82 -3.48
CA THR A 487 -8.15 1.02 -2.07
C THR A 487 -8.61 -0.13 -1.16
N PRO A 488 -8.19 -1.38 -1.43
CA PRO A 488 -8.62 -2.52 -0.61
C PRO A 488 -8.07 -2.40 0.83
N SER A 489 -8.83 -2.93 1.78
CA SER A 489 -8.47 -2.97 3.20
C SER A 489 -8.64 -4.39 3.73
N ALA A 490 -7.71 -4.85 4.57
CA ALA A 490 -7.80 -6.15 5.21
C ALA A 490 -8.78 -6.12 6.39
N GLY A 491 -9.35 -7.27 6.69
CA GLY A 491 -10.24 -7.48 7.84
C GLY A 491 -11.72 -7.37 7.51
N PRO A 492 -12.60 -7.29 8.52
CA PRO A 492 -14.02 -7.10 8.31
C PRO A 492 -14.32 -5.75 7.65
N ALA A 493 -15.43 -5.69 6.93
CA ALA A 493 -15.94 -4.42 6.39
C ALA A 493 -16.36 -3.53 7.56
N SER A 494 -15.45 -2.65 8.00
CA SER A 494 -15.75 -1.70 9.07
C SER A 494 -16.65 -0.57 8.56
N SER A 495 -17.53 -0.03 9.41
CA SER A 495 -18.35 1.16 9.13
C SER A 495 -17.50 2.38 8.76
N ALA A 496 -16.22 2.42 9.16
CA ALA A 496 -15.25 3.46 8.75
C ALA A 496 -14.77 3.29 7.31
N SER A 497 -14.76 2.07 6.75
CA SER A 497 -14.39 1.81 5.35
C SER A 497 -15.59 1.83 4.40
N GLY A 498 -16.81 1.78 4.91
CA GLY A 498 -18.06 1.82 4.13
C GLY A 498 -18.31 3.10 3.34
N GLY A 499 -17.52 4.15 3.59
CA GLY A 499 -17.57 5.39 2.81
C GLY A 499 -16.68 5.44 1.57
N MET A 500 -15.78 4.44 1.37
CA MET A 500 -14.75 4.49 0.32
C MET A 500 -14.57 3.23 -0.52
N GLY A 501 -15.31 2.14 -0.26
CA GLY A 501 -15.23 0.94 -1.10
C GLY A 501 -16.52 0.14 -1.03
N GLY A 502 -17.30 0.15 -2.11
CA GLY A 502 -18.55 -0.57 -2.21
C GLY A 502 -18.36 -2.08 -2.06
N THR A 503 -18.92 -2.69 -1.02
CA THR A 503 -19.14 -4.12 -0.91
C THR A 503 -20.42 -4.48 -1.66
N GLY A 504 -20.31 -4.96 -2.90
CA GLY A 504 -21.37 -5.66 -3.58
C GLY A 504 -21.37 -7.13 -3.19
N GLY A 505 -22.10 -7.53 -2.16
CA GLY A 505 -22.42 -8.93 -1.90
C GLY A 505 -23.91 -9.20 -2.15
N PRO A 506 -24.30 -10.30 -2.80
CA PRO A 506 -25.70 -10.62 -2.98
C PRO A 506 -26.24 -11.37 -1.76
N GLY A 507 -27.34 -10.83 -1.19
CA GLY A 507 -28.39 -11.58 -0.52
C GLY A 507 -28.06 -12.25 0.80
N GLY A 508 -28.36 -11.60 1.92
CA GLY A 508 -28.60 -12.20 3.21
C GLY A 508 -29.83 -11.59 3.84
N SER A 509 -30.96 -12.27 3.68
CA SER A 509 -32.18 -12.01 4.45
C SER A 509 -31.91 -12.30 5.92
N GLY A 510 -31.94 -11.28 6.77
CA GLY A 510 -31.79 -11.39 8.21
C GLY A 510 -32.80 -10.52 8.94
N GLY A 511 -33.71 -11.17 9.62
CA GLY A 511 -34.90 -10.78 10.30
C GLY A 511 -34.85 -9.51 11.15
N ILE A 512 -35.89 -8.76 11.02
CA ILE A 512 -36.32 -7.68 11.91
C ILE A 512 -36.97 -8.32 13.12
N SER A 513 -36.42 -8.12 14.30
CA SER A 513 -37.10 -8.37 15.56
C SER A 513 -37.75 -7.08 16.01
N GLY A 514 -39.04 -7.19 16.23
CA GLY A 514 -39.97 -6.13 16.43
C GLY A 514 -39.97 -5.43 17.77
N ALA A 515 -40.56 -4.26 17.82
CA ALA A 515 -41.21 -3.70 18.99
C ALA A 515 -42.56 -3.13 18.59
N SER A 516 -43.56 -3.58 19.28
CA SER A 516 -44.97 -3.42 19.11
C SER A 516 -45.49 -2.01 19.39
N GLY A 517 -46.59 -1.65 18.74
CA GLY A 517 -47.53 -0.64 19.17
C GLY A 517 -48.55 -0.31 18.08
N PRO A 518 -49.84 -0.18 18.39
CA PRO A 518 -50.92 -0.60 17.52
C PRO A 518 -51.73 0.51 16.82
N ALA A 519 -52.39 0.07 15.78
CA ALA A 519 -53.74 0.39 15.34
C ALA A 519 -54.01 1.43 14.23
N ALA A 520 -54.74 0.91 13.30
CA ALA A 520 -55.93 1.40 12.60
C ALA A 520 -55.77 2.09 11.24
N GLY A 521 -56.31 1.44 10.23
CA GLY A 521 -57.31 2.07 9.40
C GLY A 521 -57.09 2.02 7.88
N SER A 522 -57.62 0.98 7.25
CA SER A 522 -58.41 0.96 6.01
C SER A 522 -57.96 1.73 4.74
N GLY A 523 -57.87 1.02 3.61
CA GLY A 523 -58.61 1.48 2.48
C GLY A 523 -57.97 1.33 1.11
N ALA A 524 -58.36 0.25 0.41
CA ALA A 524 -58.74 0.23 -1.00
C ALA A 524 -57.70 0.36 -2.13
N ALA A 525 -57.65 -0.69 -2.89
CA ALA A 525 -57.12 -0.88 -4.22
C ALA A 525 -57.65 0.11 -5.28
N ARG A 526 -56.83 0.38 -6.30
CA ARG A 526 -57.27 0.37 -7.69
C ARG A 526 -56.15 0.17 -8.69
N ARG A 527 -56.34 -0.78 -9.57
CA ARG A 527 -55.66 -1.00 -10.84
C ARG A 527 -55.97 0.14 -11.80
N SER A 528 -55.01 0.53 -12.61
CA SER A 528 -55.34 0.83 -14.02
C SER A 528 -54.05 0.84 -14.83
N GLY A 529 -54.04 0.11 -15.91
CA GLY A 529 -52.99 0.08 -16.91
C GLY A 529 -53.16 1.23 -17.90
N SER A 530 -52.10 1.60 -18.56
CA SER A 530 -52.11 2.21 -19.88
C SER A 530 -50.73 2.08 -20.54
N THR A 531 -50.77 1.53 -21.74
CA THR A 531 -49.77 1.45 -22.77
C THR A 531 -49.40 2.81 -23.32
N GLY A 532 -48.09 3.07 -23.53
CA GLY A 532 -47.62 4.22 -24.28
C GLY A 532 -46.12 4.25 -24.37
N GLY A 533 -45.56 3.90 -25.54
CA GLY A 533 -44.14 3.89 -25.81
C GLY A 533 -43.56 5.30 -25.87
N ALA A 534 -42.34 5.42 -25.42
CA ALA A 534 -41.46 6.56 -25.68
C ALA A 534 -39.99 6.14 -25.58
N PRO A 535 -39.08 6.85 -26.21
CA PRO A 535 -37.83 6.31 -26.73
C PRO A 535 -36.73 6.28 -25.67
N PHE A 536 -35.77 5.43 -25.94
CA PHE A 536 -34.59 5.10 -25.21
C PHE A 536 -33.88 6.29 -24.54
N GLY A 537 -34.10 6.48 -23.22
CA GLY A 537 -33.23 7.20 -22.33
C GLY A 537 -32.48 6.18 -21.47
N VAL A 538 -31.20 5.97 -21.70
CA VAL A 538 -30.33 5.15 -20.86
C VAL A 538 -30.04 5.95 -19.61
N THR A 539 -30.81 5.81 -18.57
CA THR A 539 -30.46 6.29 -17.23
C THR A 539 -29.50 5.29 -16.60
N ALA A 540 -28.21 5.57 -16.68
CA ALA A 540 -27.24 4.96 -15.81
C ALA A 540 -27.40 5.57 -14.43
N GLY A 541 -27.90 4.76 -13.47
CA GLY A 541 -28.07 5.16 -12.08
C GLY A 541 -26.74 5.59 -11.47
N GLY A 542 -26.66 6.85 -11.06
CA GLY A 542 -25.50 7.46 -10.46
C GLY A 542 -25.31 6.99 -9.02
N GLY A 543 -24.13 6.52 -8.72
CA GLY A 543 -23.55 6.32 -7.40
C GLY A 543 -22.05 6.45 -7.51
N GLY A 544 -21.56 7.69 -7.48
CA GLY A 544 -20.13 7.99 -7.53
C GLY A 544 -19.44 7.64 -6.22
N GLY A 545 -18.89 6.42 -6.11
CA GLY A 545 -17.88 6.06 -5.16
C GLY A 545 -16.60 5.70 -5.94
N ALA A 546 -15.48 6.29 -5.61
CA ALA A 546 -14.20 5.97 -6.22
C ALA A 546 -13.89 4.48 -5.99
N GLY A 547 -14.15 3.62 -6.99
CA GLY A 547 -13.76 2.21 -6.95
C GLY A 547 -14.82 1.16 -7.25
N GLY A 548 -16.09 1.51 -7.46
CA GLY A 548 -17.12 0.55 -7.84
C GLY A 548 -17.32 0.55 -9.35
N GLY A 549 -16.93 -0.52 -10.06
CA GLY A 549 -17.28 -0.72 -11.46
C GLY A 549 -18.80 -0.80 -11.59
N SER A 550 -19.42 0.21 -12.23
CA SER A 550 -20.80 0.14 -12.65
C SER A 550 -20.95 -1.02 -13.62
N SER A 551 -21.94 -1.90 -13.43
CA SER A 551 -22.23 -2.97 -14.35
C SER A 551 -22.59 -2.38 -15.73
N VAL A 552 -21.75 -2.67 -16.71
CA VAL A 552 -21.97 -2.25 -18.10
C VAL A 552 -23.18 -2.98 -18.65
N SER A 553 -24.15 -2.24 -19.19
CA SER A 553 -25.37 -2.83 -19.73
C SER A 553 -25.05 -3.73 -20.92
N SER A 554 -25.81 -4.82 -21.07
CA SER A 554 -25.62 -5.77 -22.18
C SER A 554 -25.79 -5.10 -23.55
N ALA A 555 -26.63 -4.07 -23.66
CA ALA A 555 -26.81 -3.27 -24.86
C ALA A 555 -25.54 -2.47 -25.18
N LEU A 556 -24.94 -1.81 -24.22
CA LEU A 556 -23.70 -1.05 -24.40
C LEU A 556 -22.53 -1.98 -24.76
N LYS A 557 -22.45 -3.15 -24.10
CA LYS A 557 -21.46 -4.17 -24.43
C LYS A 557 -21.55 -4.59 -25.88
N LYS A 558 -22.75 -4.97 -26.37
CA LYS A 558 -22.97 -5.35 -27.78
C LYS A 558 -22.63 -4.21 -28.73
N LEU A 559 -22.98 -2.98 -28.40
CA LEU A 559 -22.66 -1.79 -29.19
C LEU A 559 -21.15 -1.61 -29.37
N LEU A 560 -20.39 -1.72 -28.29
CA LEU A 560 -18.94 -1.61 -28.32
C LEU A 560 -18.29 -2.75 -29.10
N GLU A 561 -18.76 -3.99 -28.92
CA GLU A 561 -18.23 -5.15 -29.61
C GLU A 561 -18.51 -5.10 -31.10
N SER A 562 -19.74 -4.68 -31.52
CA SER A 562 -20.13 -4.57 -32.94
C SER A 562 -19.45 -3.38 -33.64
N GLY A 563 -19.14 -2.31 -32.91
CA GLY A 563 -18.52 -1.11 -33.45
C GLY A 563 -17.00 -1.09 -33.42
N ALA A 564 -16.34 -2.16 -32.93
CA ALA A 564 -14.89 -2.16 -32.74
C ALA A 564 -14.07 -2.30 -34.02
N SER A 565 -14.63 -2.99 -35.05
CA SER A 565 -13.91 -3.23 -36.29
C SER A 565 -13.80 -1.96 -37.15
N GLY A 566 -12.59 -1.55 -37.48
CA GLY A 566 -12.30 -0.37 -38.28
C GLY A 566 -11.93 0.88 -37.52
N TYR A 567 -11.99 0.86 -36.21
CA TYR A 567 -11.59 1.98 -35.35
C TYR A 567 -10.43 1.60 -34.44
N ARG A 568 -9.58 2.56 -34.14
CA ARG A 568 -8.49 2.36 -33.17
C ARG A 568 -9.01 2.22 -31.74
N TRP A 569 -10.06 2.97 -31.41
CA TRP A 569 -10.80 2.86 -30.16
C TRP A 569 -12.31 2.77 -30.46
N ALA A 570 -12.95 1.74 -29.93
CA ALA A 570 -14.40 1.60 -30.05
C ALA A 570 -15.15 2.72 -29.32
N ALA A 571 -14.55 3.27 -28.29
CA ALA A 571 -15.08 4.42 -27.59
C ALA A 571 -13.97 5.26 -26.92
N ALA A 572 -14.32 6.50 -26.59
CA ALA A 572 -13.58 7.35 -25.66
C ALA A 572 -14.48 7.69 -24.46
N THR A 573 -13.91 7.73 -23.27
CA THR A 573 -14.63 8.09 -22.03
C THR A 573 -13.71 8.83 -21.07
N ASP A 574 -14.31 9.55 -20.12
CA ASP A 574 -13.57 10.27 -19.09
C ASP A 574 -13.10 9.32 -17.99
N GLY A 575 -11.80 9.35 -17.70
CA GLY A 575 -11.14 8.62 -16.63
C GLY A 575 -10.84 7.14 -16.92
N SER A 576 -9.71 6.69 -16.38
CA SER A 576 -9.21 5.33 -16.58
C SER A 576 -10.09 4.24 -15.94
N GLN A 577 -10.80 4.53 -14.86
CA GLN A 577 -11.67 3.55 -14.20
C GLN A 577 -12.88 3.20 -15.07
N ASN A 578 -13.47 4.20 -15.76
CA ASN A 578 -14.59 3.98 -16.67
C ASN A 578 -14.12 3.20 -17.90
N ALA A 579 -13.00 3.60 -18.50
CA ALA A 579 -12.42 2.89 -19.64
C ALA A 579 -12.12 1.42 -19.28
N ALA A 580 -11.46 1.18 -18.16
CA ALA A 580 -11.14 -0.16 -17.66
C ALA A 580 -12.39 -1.04 -17.48
N SER A 581 -13.48 -0.49 -16.91
CA SER A 581 -14.73 -1.22 -16.74
C SER A 581 -15.37 -1.62 -18.08
N LEU A 582 -15.31 -0.73 -19.08
CA LEU A 582 -15.80 -1.01 -20.43
C LEU A 582 -14.95 -2.07 -21.13
N GLU A 583 -13.64 -1.98 -21.05
CA GLU A 583 -12.71 -2.93 -21.67
C GLU A 583 -12.85 -4.34 -21.07
N LEU A 584 -12.87 -4.45 -19.75
CA LEU A 584 -13.03 -5.74 -19.07
C LEU A 584 -14.37 -6.40 -19.41
N SER A 585 -15.44 -5.61 -19.52
CA SER A 585 -16.77 -6.11 -19.88
C SER A 585 -16.86 -6.61 -21.33
N THR A 586 -16.06 -6.06 -22.24
CA THR A 586 -16.03 -6.36 -23.68
C THR A 586 -14.87 -7.27 -24.11
N ASN A 587 -14.27 -7.99 -23.15
CA ASN A 587 -13.08 -8.80 -23.38
C ASN A 587 -11.93 -8.02 -24.04
N GLY A 588 -11.73 -6.75 -23.62
CA GLY A 588 -10.61 -5.89 -23.98
C GLY A 588 -10.73 -5.27 -25.39
N VAL A 589 -11.91 -4.82 -25.74
CA VAL A 589 -12.11 -3.87 -26.84
C VAL A 589 -11.52 -2.53 -26.41
N PRO A 590 -10.60 -1.91 -27.18
CA PRO A 590 -9.89 -0.71 -26.75
C PRO A 590 -10.82 0.47 -26.50
N VAL A 591 -10.68 1.14 -25.36
CA VAL A 591 -11.41 2.35 -24.97
C VAL A 591 -10.41 3.43 -24.57
N MET A 592 -10.50 4.62 -25.18
CA MET A 592 -9.62 5.74 -24.88
C MET A 592 -9.98 6.34 -23.50
N ALA A 593 -9.05 6.29 -22.56
CA ALA A 593 -9.20 6.80 -21.19
C ALA A 593 -8.77 8.27 -21.09
N ILE A 594 -9.66 9.22 -21.40
CA ILE A 594 -9.36 10.65 -21.37
C ILE A 594 -9.13 11.10 -19.91
N GLY A 595 -8.01 11.81 -19.65
CA GLY A 595 -7.67 12.34 -18.34
C GLY A 595 -6.96 11.36 -17.40
N GLY A 596 -6.84 10.07 -17.76
CA GLY A 596 -6.12 9.08 -16.97
C GLY A 596 -6.76 8.78 -15.61
N PHE A 597 -5.94 8.35 -14.64
CA PHE A 597 -6.39 7.94 -13.31
C PHE A 597 -6.83 9.12 -12.42
N ASN A 598 -6.13 10.26 -12.51
CA ASN A 598 -6.36 11.43 -11.66
C ASN A 598 -7.03 12.60 -12.39
N ASN A 599 -7.47 12.45 -13.62
CA ASN A 599 -7.84 13.53 -14.54
C ASN A 599 -6.68 14.50 -14.84
N GLU A 600 -5.45 14.12 -14.53
CA GLU A 600 -4.22 14.88 -14.77
C GLU A 600 -3.31 14.18 -15.78
N GLY A 601 -3.63 12.91 -16.09
CA GLY A 601 -2.81 12.08 -16.97
C GLY A 601 -2.96 12.44 -18.42
N GLY A 602 -1.80 12.56 -19.08
CA GLY A 602 -1.67 12.56 -20.51
C GLY A 602 -1.93 13.87 -21.22
N ASN A 603 -2.41 14.91 -20.58
CA ASN A 603 -2.62 16.26 -21.17
C ASN A 603 -3.21 16.24 -22.59
N LEU A 604 -4.21 15.38 -22.86
CA LEU A 604 -4.87 15.36 -24.16
C LEU A 604 -5.58 16.68 -24.42
N THR A 605 -5.10 17.43 -25.38
CA THR A 605 -5.72 18.70 -25.77
C THR A 605 -6.95 18.47 -26.63
N LEU A 606 -7.89 19.43 -26.63
CA LEU A 606 -9.05 19.39 -27.52
C LEU A 606 -8.63 19.32 -29.01
N ALA A 607 -7.52 19.94 -29.39
CA ALA A 607 -7.00 19.88 -30.75
C ALA A 607 -6.54 18.47 -31.13
N GLN A 608 -5.85 17.78 -30.24
CA GLN A 608 -5.44 16.38 -30.44
C GLN A 608 -6.66 15.44 -30.50
N PHE A 609 -7.63 15.63 -29.59
CA PHE A 609 -8.88 14.85 -29.63
C PHE A 609 -9.62 15.02 -30.96
N LYS A 610 -9.77 16.27 -31.44
CA LYS A 610 -10.36 16.55 -32.75
C LYS A 610 -9.59 15.90 -33.90
N ALA A 611 -8.26 15.81 -33.82
CA ALA A 611 -7.45 15.13 -34.83
C ALA A 611 -7.74 13.63 -34.87
N TYR A 612 -7.87 12.95 -33.72
CA TYR A 612 -8.28 11.53 -33.65
C TYR A 612 -9.68 11.32 -34.22
N VAL A 613 -10.65 12.19 -33.91
CA VAL A 613 -12.01 12.10 -34.44
C VAL A 613 -12.00 12.30 -35.97
N LYS A 614 -11.21 13.29 -36.47
CA LYS A 614 -11.08 13.54 -37.93
C LYS A 614 -10.39 12.38 -38.66
N ALA A 615 -9.44 11.71 -38.00
CA ALA A 615 -8.77 10.52 -38.54
C ALA A 615 -9.67 9.28 -38.58
N GLY A 616 -10.85 9.32 -37.93
CA GLY A 616 -11.73 8.16 -37.80
C GLY A 616 -11.23 7.15 -36.78
N ASP A 617 -10.36 7.55 -35.86
CA ASP A 617 -9.78 6.66 -34.85
C ASP A 617 -10.76 6.27 -33.74
N ILE A 618 -11.79 7.09 -33.47
CA ILE A 618 -12.75 6.94 -32.37
C ILE A 618 -14.15 6.76 -32.93
N HIS A 619 -14.85 5.69 -32.51
CA HIS A 619 -16.21 5.44 -32.95
C HIS A 619 -17.25 6.14 -32.07
N TYR A 620 -17.27 5.87 -30.77
CA TYR A 620 -18.23 6.42 -29.83
C TYR A 620 -17.55 7.34 -28.80
N TYR A 621 -18.34 8.27 -28.25
CA TYR A 621 -17.98 8.98 -27.05
C TYR A 621 -19.01 8.67 -25.94
N ILE A 622 -18.53 8.13 -24.82
CA ILE A 622 -19.38 7.76 -23.68
C ILE A 622 -19.16 8.82 -22.59
N ALA A 623 -20.11 9.75 -22.51
CA ALA A 623 -20.11 10.71 -21.41
C ALA A 623 -20.45 10.01 -20.09
N SER A 624 -19.65 10.23 -19.05
CA SER A 624 -20.04 9.83 -17.69
C SER A 624 -21.27 10.60 -17.28
N SER A 625 -22.40 9.88 -17.12
CA SER A 625 -23.65 10.47 -16.66
C SER A 625 -23.52 10.83 -15.19
N GLY A 626 -23.37 12.09 -14.89
CA GLY A 626 -23.56 12.63 -13.56
C GLY A 626 -22.38 12.45 -12.62
N GLY A 627 -21.99 13.43 -12.09
CA GLY A 627 -21.00 13.65 -11.10
C GLY A 627 -20.11 14.75 -11.61
N GLY A 628 -20.72 15.89 -11.69
CA GLY A 628 -19.99 17.12 -11.74
C GLY A 628 -18.94 17.07 -10.66
N SER A 629 -17.76 17.46 -11.05
CA SER A 629 -16.76 17.99 -10.16
C SER A 629 -16.25 16.97 -9.11
N GLY A 630 -15.13 16.37 -9.42
CA GLY A 630 -14.06 16.41 -8.44
C GLY A 630 -13.75 17.86 -8.11
N ALA A 631 -14.73 18.63 -7.67
CA ALA A 631 -14.51 19.84 -6.96
C ALA A 631 -13.80 19.44 -5.69
N GLY A 632 -12.54 19.82 -5.57
CA GLY A 632 -11.79 19.71 -4.35
C GLY A 632 -12.68 20.09 -3.18
N LEU A 633 -12.76 19.20 -2.20
CA LEU A 633 -13.27 19.52 -0.87
C LEU A 633 -12.30 20.53 -0.20
N GLY A 634 -12.31 21.73 -0.71
CA GLY A 634 -11.68 22.93 -0.20
C GLY A 634 -12.66 24.08 -0.15
N GLY A 635 -13.96 23.80 -0.05
CA GLY A 635 -15.03 24.78 0.21
C GLY A 635 -15.29 24.85 1.70
N SER A 636 -14.97 25.98 2.29
CA SER A 636 -15.16 26.35 3.67
C SER A 636 -16.51 25.90 4.22
N ALA A 637 -16.53 25.50 5.50
CA ALA A 637 -17.69 25.09 6.29
C ALA A 637 -18.91 26.04 6.30
N THR A 638 -18.80 27.23 5.69
CA THR A 638 -19.84 28.21 5.55
C THR A 638 -20.88 27.95 4.43
N ALA A 639 -20.50 27.17 3.41
CA ALA A 639 -21.41 26.85 2.30
C ALA A 639 -22.39 25.71 2.60
N ARG A 640 -22.10 24.85 3.60
CA ARG A 640 -23.00 23.75 3.98
C ARG A 640 -24.16 24.17 4.90
N SER A 641 -23.98 25.21 5.68
CA SER A 641 -25.05 25.73 6.53
C SER A 641 -26.12 26.53 5.76
N ALA A 642 -25.76 27.14 4.64
CA ALA A 642 -26.70 27.84 3.77
C ALA A 642 -27.64 26.90 2.97
N GLY A 643 -27.13 25.69 2.59
CA GLY A 643 -27.92 24.69 1.87
C GLY A 643 -28.94 23.96 2.74
N ILE A 644 -28.71 23.86 4.05
CA ILE A 644 -29.61 23.20 5.00
C ILE A 644 -30.70 24.20 5.49
N ALA A 645 -30.39 25.48 5.58
CA ALA A 645 -31.35 26.52 6.00
C ALA A 645 -32.44 26.78 4.96
N SER A 646 -32.22 26.52 3.67
CA SER A 646 -33.23 26.68 2.61
C SER A 646 -34.25 25.53 2.52
N LEU A 647 -34.03 24.41 3.23
CA LEU A 647 -34.92 23.25 3.21
C LEU A 647 -35.96 23.22 4.33
N PHE A 648 -35.87 24.15 5.33
CA PHE A 648 -36.79 24.20 6.47
C PHE A 648 -37.50 25.55 6.65
N GLY A 649 -37.65 26.35 5.62
CA GLY A 649 -38.34 27.66 5.68
C GLY A 649 -39.48 27.76 4.69
N SER A 650 -40.63 27.29 5.02
CA SER A 650 -41.93 27.92 4.78
C SER A 650 -43.10 26.94 4.89
N THR A 651 -43.81 26.98 5.98
CA THR A 651 -45.28 26.95 6.02
C THR A 651 -45.75 27.33 7.42
N GLY A 652 -46.62 28.30 7.53
CA GLY A 652 -47.41 28.56 8.75
C GLY A 652 -47.56 30.00 9.15
N SER A 653 -48.43 30.69 8.44
CA SER A 653 -49.11 31.92 8.86
C SER A 653 -49.93 31.70 10.13
N GLY A 654 -49.88 32.63 11.10
CA GLY A 654 -50.79 32.64 12.24
C GLY A 654 -50.49 33.75 13.23
N ASN A 655 -51.30 34.78 13.14
CA ASN A 655 -51.52 35.93 14.01
C ASN A 655 -51.51 35.65 15.53
N ALA A 656 -50.87 36.48 16.36
CA ALA A 656 -51.63 37.21 17.44
C ALA A 656 -50.65 38.08 18.26
N LYS A 657 -51.19 39.23 18.54
CA LYS A 657 -50.82 40.38 19.34
C LYS A 657 -50.36 40.10 20.78
N GLY A 658 -49.51 41.01 21.31
CA GLY A 658 -49.73 41.52 22.64
C GLY A 658 -48.46 41.78 23.48
N ALA A 659 -48.22 43.07 23.74
CA ALA A 659 -47.80 43.74 24.97
C ALA A 659 -46.40 43.51 25.57
N ALA A 660 -45.53 44.49 25.48
CA ALA A 660 -45.18 45.53 26.47
C ALA A 660 -44.52 45.13 27.79
N GLY A 661 -43.39 45.78 28.08
CA GLY A 661 -42.75 45.95 29.40
C GLY A 661 -41.34 45.37 29.46
N GLY A 662 -40.23 46.04 29.60
CA GLY A 662 -39.97 47.28 30.34
C GLY A 662 -38.74 47.00 31.23
N SER A 663 -37.75 47.91 31.17
CA SER A 663 -36.76 48.28 32.19
C SER A 663 -35.49 47.41 32.31
N SER A 664 -34.35 47.95 31.92
CA SER A 664 -33.42 48.85 32.66
C SER A 664 -32.55 48.14 33.71
N GLY A 665 -31.26 48.39 33.60
CA GLY A 665 -30.35 48.30 34.72
C GLY A 665 -28.88 48.04 34.33
N ARG A 666 -28.18 49.07 33.99
CA ARG A 666 -26.90 49.61 34.50
C ARG A 666 -25.84 48.63 34.97
N GLY A 667 -24.62 48.89 34.43
CA GLY A 667 -23.32 48.51 35.00
C GLY A 667 -22.96 49.24 36.29
N PRO A 668 -21.79 49.10 36.84
CA PRO A 668 -20.60 49.92 36.46
C PRO A 668 -19.23 49.20 36.58
N THR A 669 -18.24 49.59 35.79
CA THR A 669 -17.02 50.38 36.04
C THR A 669 -16.08 50.01 37.20
N GLY A 670 -14.78 49.95 36.90
CA GLY A 670 -13.65 50.10 37.80
C GLY A 670 -12.40 49.51 37.23
N LYS A 671 -11.54 50.19 36.50
CA LYS A 671 -10.33 50.97 36.84
C LYS A 671 -9.38 50.20 37.79
N SER A 672 -8.09 50.03 37.58
CA SER A 672 -6.99 50.84 37.06
C SER A 672 -5.65 50.27 37.57
N GLY A 673 -4.59 50.53 36.85
CA GLY A 673 -3.25 50.82 37.37
C GLY A 673 -2.29 49.61 37.33
N GLY A 674 -1.10 49.73 36.90
CA GLY A 674 -0.15 50.76 36.57
C GLY A 674 1.18 50.10 36.18
N VAL A 675 1.88 50.75 35.32
CA VAL A 675 3.29 50.55 34.91
C VAL A 675 4.16 51.21 35.99
N PRO A 676 5.50 50.93 36.22
CA PRO A 676 6.52 51.30 35.25
C PRO A 676 7.84 50.48 35.17
N SER A 677 8.46 50.52 34.01
CA SER A 677 9.81 50.94 33.63
C SER A 677 11.05 50.51 34.40
N GLY A 678 12.10 50.16 33.62
CA GLY A 678 13.50 50.18 34.05
C GLY A 678 14.45 49.55 33.04
N ALA A 679 14.97 50.33 32.09
CA ALA A 679 16.30 50.12 31.49
C ALA A 679 17.34 50.93 32.26
N PRO A 680 18.67 50.69 32.18
CA PRO A 680 19.49 51.32 31.12
C PRO A 680 20.72 50.50 30.65
N SER A 681 21.12 50.62 29.37
CA SER A 681 22.22 51.47 28.83
C SER A 681 23.66 51.00 28.98
N GLY A 682 24.38 51.11 27.90
CA GLY A 682 25.83 51.32 27.78
C GLY A 682 26.43 50.62 26.57
N SER A 683 26.57 51.22 25.41
CA SER A 683 27.63 52.07 24.82
C SER A 683 28.96 51.30 24.66
N ALA A 684 29.76 51.34 23.61
CA ALA A 684 29.98 52.33 22.54
C ALA A 684 30.94 51.74 21.46
N ALA A 685 30.79 52.21 20.27
CA ALA A 685 31.76 52.90 19.41
C ALA A 685 32.79 52.11 18.59
N GLY A 686 32.81 52.45 17.32
CA GLY A 686 33.98 52.38 16.46
C GLY A 686 33.72 52.23 14.97
N ARG A 687 33.47 53.35 14.28
CA ARG A 687 33.63 53.56 12.82
C ARG A 687 35.03 54.14 12.60
N PRO A 688 35.60 54.33 11.38
CA PRO A 688 35.04 54.36 9.99
C PRO A 688 36.00 53.92 8.83
N VAL A 689 35.47 54.03 7.63
CA VAL A 689 36.01 54.68 6.37
C VAL A 689 36.40 53.81 5.17
N ARG A 690 35.60 53.98 4.10
CA ARG A 690 35.83 54.18 2.65
C ARG A 690 36.73 53.18 1.87
N SER A 691 36.51 52.80 0.65
CA SER A 691 35.88 53.40 -0.54
C SER A 691 36.01 52.43 -1.73
N GLY A 692 35.18 52.54 -2.74
CA GLY A 692 35.53 52.12 -4.10
C GLY A 692 34.40 51.41 -4.86
N ALA A 693 33.80 52.13 -5.78
CA ALA A 693 32.77 51.79 -6.72
C ALA A 693 33.23 50.81 -7.80
N SER A 694 32.33 49.92 -8.24
CA SER A 694 31.90 49.87 -9.65
C SER A 694 30.87 48.72 -9.81
N GLY A 695 29.80 49.05 -10.52
CA GLY A 695 28.59 48.26 -10.65
C GLY A 695 28.70 47.10 -11.62
N SER A 696 27.80 46.15 -11.41
CA SER A 696 27.09 45.42 -12.45
C SER A 696 25.84 44.78 -11.85
N ALA A 697 24.71 45.12 -12.43
CA ALA A 697 23.39 44.65 -12.08
C ALA A 697 23.27 43.13 -12.36
N ALA A 698 23.17 42.31 -11.30
CA ALA A 698 22.70 40.96 -11.41
C ALA A 698 21.22 40.93 -10.97
N ARG A 699 20.35 40.76 -11.94
CA ARG A 699 18.94 40.43 -11.72
C ARG A 699 18.86 39.17 -10.85
N ARG A 700 18.33 39.28 -9.65
CA ARG A 700 17.79 38.13 -8.89
C ARG A 700 16.55 37.63 -9.61
N GLY A 701 16.70 36.58 -10.38
CA GLY A 701 15.60 35.77 -10.84
C GLY A 701 14.99 35.05 -9.66
N SER A 702 13.79 35.45 -9.29
CA SER A 702 12.88 34.68 -8.46
C SER A 702 12.59 33.37 -9.20
N PHE A 703 13.09 32.24 -8.73
CA PHE A 703 12.61 30.93 -9.15
C PHE A 703 11.21 30.73 -8.55
N GLY A 704 10.21 31.22 -9.26
CA GLY A 704 8.84 30.78 -9.13
C GLY A 704 8.74 29.39 -9.76
N GLY A 705 8.62 28.33 -8.96
CA GLY A 705 8.35 27.00 -9.44
C GLY A 705 6.98 26.97 -10.14
N PRO A 706 6.87 26.34 -11.33
CA PRO A 706 5.58 26.19 -12.02
C PRO A 706 4.85 24.99 -11.42
N GLY A 707 4.15 25.19 -10.31
CA GLY A 707 3.44 24.13 -9.61
C GLY A 707 1.93 24.29 -9.47
N GLY A 708 1.31 25.25 -10.13
CA GLY A 708 -0.10 25.57 -9.87
C GLY A 708 -1.09 25.46 -11.03
N SER A 709 -0.64 25.20 -12.27
CA SER A 709 -1.54 25.31 -13.44
C SER A 709 -1.86 24.00 -14.19
N ALA A 710 -1.15 22.89 -13.92
CA ALA A 710 -1.33 21.67 -14.70
C ALA A 710 -2.64 20.91 -14.36
N GLY A 711 -3.05 20.86 -13.08
CA GLY A 711 -4.30 20.22 -12.70
C GLY A 711 -5.53 20.95 -13.20
N ALA A 712 -5.48 22.29 -13.21
CA ALA A 712 -6.56 23.11 -13.75
C ALA A 712 -6.63 23.02 -15.29
N ALA A 713 -5.48 22.86 -15.99
CA ALA A 713 -5.44 22.70 -17.43
C ALA A 713 -6.00 21.32 -17.88
N GLY A 714 -5.74 20.22 -17.14
CA GLY A 714 -6.27 18.90 -17.43
C GLY A 714 -7.79 18.83 -17.26
N GLN A 715 -8.33 19.38 -16.20
CA GLN A 715 -9.79 19.47 -15.99
C GLN A 715 -10.46 20.35 -17.04
N SER A 716 -9.83 21.45 -17.44
CA SER A 716 -10.33 22.31 -18.51
C SER A 716 -10.35 21.61 -19.87
N SER A 717 -9.35 20.76 -20.16
CA SER A 717 -9.28 20.01 -21.42
C SER A 717 -10.36 18.95 -21.51
N THR A 718 -10.57 18.15 -20.47
CA THR A 718 -11.64 17.13 -20.42
C THR A 718 -13.02 17.79 -20.53
N SER A 719 -13.25 18.88 -19.79
CA SER A 719 -14.49 19.65 -19.86
C SER A 719 -14.71 20.26 -21.25
N ALA A 720 -13.65 20.77 -21.89
CA ALA A 720 -13.71 21.32 -23.23
C ALA A 720 -13.99 20.24 -24.29
N ILE A 721 -13.43 19.04 -24.15
CA ILE A 721 -13.70 17.90 -25.03
C ILE A 721 -15.16 17.48 -24.89
N THR A 722 -15.66 17.28 -23.66
CA THR A 722 -17.04 16.92 -23.40
C THR A 722 -18.03 17.95 -23.94
N ALA A 723 -17.77 19.25 -23.73
CA ALA A 723 -18.59 20.35 -24.25
C ALA A 723 -18.60 20.35 -25.79
N TRP A 724 -17.42 20.16 -26.41
CA TRP A 724 -17.33 20.11 -27.88
C TRP A 724 -18.09 18.91 -28.47
N VAL A 725 -17.96 17.71 -27.88
CA VAL A 725 -18.71 16.54 -28.32
C VAL A 725 -20.21 16.77 -28.24
N LYS A 726 -20.72 17.27 -27.11
CA LYS A 726 -22.15 17.58 -26.95
C LYS A 726 -22.67 18.61 -27.97
N ALA A 727 -21.82 19.56 -28.40
CA ALA A 727 -22.20 20.58 -29.37
C ALA A 727 -22.22 20.07 -30.84
N HIS A 728 -21.48 19.00 -31.17
CA HIS A 728 -21.27 18.58 -32.56
C HIS A 728 -21.83 17.19 -32.89
N TYR A 729 -22.18 16.39 -31.87
CA TYR A 729 -22.69 15.04 -32.06
C TYR A 729 -24.00 14.83 -31.31
N LYS A 730 -24.90 14.03 -31.90
CA LYS A 730 -26.17 13.67 -31.28
C LYS A 730 -25.96 12.56 -30.27
N SER A 731 -26.60 12.66 -29.11
CA SER A 731 -26.67 11.60 -28.09
C SER A 731 -27.68 10.53 -28.49
#